data_e5a8eff99cfebcbe76775712e763a675
#
_entry.id   e5a8eff99cfebcbe76775712e763a675
#
_cell.length_a   1.000
_cell.length_b   1.000
_cell.length_c   1.000
_cell.angle_alpha   90.00
_cell.angle_beta   90.00
_cell.angle_gamma   90.00
#
_symmetry.space_group_name_H-M   'P 1'
#
loop_
_entity.id
_entity.type
_entity.pdbx_description
1 polymer ?
#
loop_
_entity_poly.entity_id
_entity_poly.type
_entity_poly.pdbx_seq_one_letter_code
_entity_poly.pdbx_strand_id
1 'polypeptide(L)'
;MKSRTITSRHRLKTLIVLLALALAHTQVAFSQSRKITVQVDKPGAAIPNTLFGLFFEDINFGADGGLYPERLKNRSFEFPNPMMGWKQLDRGDGKGQLQIFDHGSINDTPNSHYLRIKSSGNGKGFGVSNEGFRGIGVQKNSDYRFSIRVRRIDGSPLSLRVEVEDGDRLIGETQVEGFTNVWKTYTSTLKPTETSTKAHFNLLLQGNGTVEIDLVSLYPQDTWQNRPNGLRSDLVKLLKEMKPGFLRFPGGCIVEGRTLDQRYQWKTTIGDLAERQLIINRWNTEFNWRLTPDYFQSFGLGYYEYFQLSEDIGAEPLPIMNCGMACQFNSSELAPLEDLDHFIQDAIDLIEFANAPVNTKWGRKRAEMGHPMPFNLKMIGIGNEQWGPQYVERYEVFAKVLKQKYPNISLVTSAGPSPSGERFDFLWQKMRALNADLIDEHYYMAPQWFRENSGRYDNYPRTGPKVFAGEYAAQSVGIASADNRNNWECALSEAAFITGLERNSDVVRMSSYAPLFGHVDAWQWTPNMIWFDNLRSYGTPNYYVQKMFSVNKGTRRLAILIDDSPKNGQSDLYASGSLDESTGEVIIKIVNTGSASMEVEITLAGAKNVRQSGKASVLQTEDLKTENSLDHPTRLAPVEKQLQVSGNDFSYSILPRSFTVLRIPLR
;
A
#
# COMPACT_ATOMS: atom_id res chain seq x y z
N MET A 1 -2.66 -57.25 76.12
CA MET A 1 -2.03 -55.92 75.92
C MET A 1 -0.89 -56.03 74.91
N LYS A 2 -1.12 -55.68 73.69
CA LYS A 2 -0.03 -55.55 72.63
C LYS A 2 -0.13 -54.16 72.03
N SER A 3 0.85 -53.32 72.36
CA SER A 3 1.02 -51.94 71.85
C SER A 3 1.54 -51.95 70.45
N ARG A 4 0.93 -51.14 69.62
CA ARG A 4 1.32 -50.89 68.23
C ARG A 4 2.50 -49.91 68.16
N THR A 5 3.57 -50.30 67.50
CA THR A 5 4.68 -49.42 67.03
C THR A 5 4.87 -49.62 65.56
N ILE A 6 4.02 -49.04 64.74
CA ILE A 6 4.23 -48.94 63.28
C ILE A 6 3.67 -47.59 62.86
N THR A 7 4.47 -46.47 62.91
CA THR A 7 4.05 -45.23 62.31
C THR A 7 5.22 -44.25 61.95
N SER A 8 6.50 -44.58 62.28
CA SER A 8 7.58 -43.60 62.04
C SER A 8 8.36 -43.82 60.73
N ARG A 9 8.42 -45.09 60.22
CA ARG A 9 9.21 -45.37 59.02
C ARG A 9 8.53 -45.02 57.69
N HIS A 10 7.21 -44.91 57.63
CA HIS A 10 6.51 -44.49 56.39
C HIS A 10 6.54 -42.98 56.18
N ARG A 11 6.48 -42.18 57.25
CA ARG A 11 6.54 -40.70 57.09
C ARG A 11 7.92 -40.21 56.67
N LEU A 12 9.02 -40.89 57.03
CA LEU A 12 10.37 -40.51 56.63
C LEU A 12 10.66 -40.83 55.14
N LYS A 13 10.07 -41.97 54.63
CA LYS A 13 10.21 -42.31 53.19
C LYS A 13 9.37 -41.40 52.29
N THR A 14 8.20 -40.98 52.73
CA THR A 14 7.35 -40.05 51.98
C THR A 14 7.95 -38.65 51.96
N LEU A 15 8.61 -38.19 53.02
CA LEU A 15 9.27 -36.89 53.07
C LEU A 15 10.53 -36.85 52.17
N ILE A 16 11.30 -37.94 52.10
CA ILE A 16 12.50 -38.04 51.23
C ILE A 16 12.08 -38.12 49.74
N VAL A 17 10.94 -38.77 49.40
CA VAL A 17 10.45 -38.82 48.03
C VAL A 17 9.86 -37.45 47.59
N LEU A 18 9.23 -36.72 48.50
CA LEU A 18 8.73 -35.36 48.24
C LEU A 18 9.86 -34.34 48.13
N LEU A 19 10.97 -34.49 48.90
CA LEU A 19 12.14 -33.64 48.76
C LEU A 19 12.92 -33.97 47.46
N ALA A 20 13.00 -35.22 47.03
CA ALA A 20 13.63 -35.63 45.77
C ALA A 20 12.80 -35.18 44.57
N LEU A 21 11.46 -35.15 44.65
CA LEU A 21 10.57 -34.60 43.63
C LEU A 21 10.59 -33.07 43.58
N ALA A 22 10.82 -32.36 44.70
CA ALA A 22 11.01 -30.91 44.75
C ALA A 22 12.35 -30.49 44.19
N LEU A 23 13.42 -31.30 44.36
CA LEU A 23 14.75 -31.05 43.75
C LEU A 23 14.83 -31.40 42.27
N ALA A 24 13.92 -32.19 41.74
CA ALA A 24 13.88 -32.54 40.31
C ALA A 24 13.16 -31.48 39.47
N HIS A 25 12.52 -30.46 40.05
CA HIS A 25 11.81 -29.42 39.35
C HIS A 25 12.54 -28.06 39.26
N THR A 26 13.78 -27.98 39.76
CA THR A 26 14.65 -26.84 39.47
C THR A 26 15.72 -27.24 38.46
N GLN A 27 15.34 -27.79 37.32
CA GLN A 27 16.16 -27.56 36.14
C GLN A 27 15.91 -26.09 35.78
N VAL A 28 16.72 -25.19 36.32
CA VAL A 28 17.06 -23.93 35.68
C VAL A 28 17.62 -24.35 34.32
N ALA A 29 16.77 -24.26 33.28
CA ALA A 29 17.26 -24.33 31.93
C ALA A 29 18.25 -23.16 31.84
N PHE A 30 19.55 -23.43 31.98
CA PHE A 30 20.57 -22.54 31.51
C PHE A 30 20.27 -22.37 30.03
N SER A 31 19.60 -21.29 29.67
CA SER A 31 19.52 -20.84 28.30
C SER A 31 20.97 -20.74 27.83
N GLN A 32 21.34 -21.63 26.92
CA GLN A 32 22.67 -21.59 26.33
C GLN A 32 22.81 -20.22 25.69
N SER A 33 23.71 -19.39 26.17
CA SER A 33 23.95 -18.05 25.59
C SER A 33 24.23 -18.22 24.11
N ARG A 34 23.41 -17.59 23.26
CA ARG A 34 23.59 -17.61 21.80
C ARG A 34 24.62 -16.57 21.40
N LYS A 35 25.34 -16.81 20.33
CA LYS A 35 26.36 -15.89 19.82
C LYS A 35 25.95 -15.28 18.49
N ILE A 36 26.03 -13.96 18.37
CA ILE A 36 25.88 -13.23 17.11
C ILE A 36 27.21 -12.53 16.79
N THR A 37 27.89 -12.97 15.73
CA THR A 37 29.09 -12.32 15.24
C THR A 37 28.81 -11.50 14.00
N VAL A 38 29.09 -10.20 14.04
CA VAL A 38 28.93 -9.25 12.94
C VAL A 38 30.28 -8.92 12.35
N GLN A 39 30.55 -9.21 11.09
CA GLN A 39 31.82 -8.98 10.41
C GLN A 39 31.91 -7.51 9.96
N VAL A 40 32.36 -6.62 10.85
CA VAL A 40 32.35 -5.16 10.60
C VAL A 40 33.53 -4.73 9.71
N ASP A 41 34.67 -5.39 9.82
CA ASP A 41 35.89 -5.10 9.04
C ASP A 41 35.82 -5.59 7.57
N LYS A 42 34.79 -6.35 7.22
CA LYS A 42 34.60 -6.92 5.87
C LYS A 42 33.22 -6.56 5.31
N PRO A 43 32.95 -5.25 5.05
CA PRO A 43 31.68 -4.86 4.47
C PRO A 43 31.45 -5.55 3.12
N GLY A 44 30.29 -6.16 2.96
CA GLY A 44 29.88 -6.84 1.74
C GLY A 44 29.35 -5.90 0.65
N ALA A 45 28.40 -6.37 -0.14
CA ALA A 45 27.78 -5.61 -1.23
C ALA A 45 27.07 -4.35 -0.72
N ALA A 46 26.98 -3.35 -1.59
CA ALA A 46 26.14 -2.17 -1.36
C ALA A 46 24.67 -2.58 -1.30
N ILE A 47 23.95 -2.04 -0.32
CA ILE A 47 22.51 -2.21 -0.22
C ILE A 47 21.85 -1.17 -1.13
N PRO A 48 20.99 -1.56 -2.08
CA PRO A 48 20.34 -0.59 -2.98
C PRO A 48 19.36 0.31 -2.21
N ASN A 49 19.25 1.55 -2.65
CA ASN A 49 18.25 2.46 -2.09
C ASN A 49 16.83 1.93 -2.28
N THR A 50 16.61 1.15 -3.31
CA THR A 50 15.34 0.53 -3.69
C THR A 50 15.04 -0.78 -2.94
N LEU A 51 15.87 -1.25 -1.98
CA LEU A 51 15.63 -2.54 -1.32
C LEU A 51 14.24 -2.64 -0.67
N PHE A 52 13.77 -1.56 -0.05
CA PHE A 52 12.46 -1.48 0.58
C PHE A 52 11.64 -0.36 -0.06
N GLY A 53 10.46 -0.67 -0.54
CA GLY A 53 9.56 0.28 -1.18
C GLY A 53 8.10 0.00 -0.89
N LEU A 54 7.24 0.59 -1.70
CA LEU A 54 5.79 0.51 -1.56
C LEU A 54 5.18 -0.08 -2.82
N PHE A 55 4.13 -0.86 -2.63
CA PHE A 55 3.24 -1.35 -3.67
C PHE A 55 1.87 -0.70 -3.49
N PHE A 56 1.43 0.11 -4.45
CA PHE A 56 0.08 0.63 -4.48
C PHE A 56 -0.72 -0.11 -5.56
N GLU A 57 -1.85 -0.64 -5.18
CA GLU A 57 -2.90 -1.08 -6.09
C GLU A 57 -4.20 -0.34 -5.75
N ASP A 58 -4.94 0.07 -6.79
CA ASP A 58 -6.24 0.69 -6.63
C ASP A 58 -7.32 -0.36 -6.32
N ILE A 59 -7.31 -0.81 -5.09
CA ILE A 59 -8.21 -1.79 -4.47
C ILE A 59 -8.68 -1.25 -3.12
N ASN A 60 -9.75 -1.78 -2.55
CA ASN A 60 -10.18 -1.49 -1.17
C ASN A 60 -10.48 -0.01 -0.89
N PHE A 61 -10.98 0.73 -1.88
CA PHE A 61 -11.11 2.20 -1.86
C PHE A 61 -9.77 2.92 -1.61
N GLY A 62 -8.68 2.32 -2.08
CA GLY A 62 -7.33 2.88 -1.88
C GLY A 62 -7.11 4.22 -2.59
N ALA A 63 -7.72 4.43 -3.77
CA ALA A 63 -7.68 5.70 -4.49
C ALA A 63 -8.92 6.55 -4.17
N ASP A 64 -10.03 6.38 -4.86
CA ASP A 64 -11.25 7.17 -4.66
C ASP A 64 -11.83 6.94 -3.25
N GLY A 65 -12.00 8.02 -2.47
CA GLY A 65 -12.40 7.97 -1.06
C GLY A 65 -11.28 7.62 -0.09
N GLY A 66 -10.12 7.24 -0.59
CA GLY A 66 -8.91 6.95 0.15
C GLY A 66 -7.82 8.02 -0.04
N LEU A 67 -6.74 7.64 -0.72
CA LEU A 67 -5.59 8.53 -0.97
C LEU A 67 -5.99 9.78 -1.78
N TYR A 68 -6.94 9.64 -2.71
CA TYR A 68 -7.63 10.74 -3.37
C TYR A 68 -8.91 11.07 -2.58
N PRO A 69 -8.92 12.14 -1.76
CA PRO A 69 -9.94 12.37 -0.75
C PRO A 69 -11.21 13.05 -1.26
N GLU A 70 -11.63 12.77 -2.50
CA GLU A 70 -12.97 13.17 -2.99
C GLU A 70 -14.04 12.58 -2.07
N ARG A 71 -15.00 13.40 -1.66
CA ARG A 71 -16.07 12.98 -0.74
C ARG A 71 -17.29 12.42 -1.44
N LEU A 72 -17.48 12.75 -2.71
CA LEU A 72 -18.66 12.36 -3.48
C LEU A 72 -18.36 11.21 -4.44
N LYS A 73 -19.13 10.13 -4.29
CA LYS A 73 -19.10 9.00 -5.19
C LYS A 73 -19.80 9.37 -6.51
N ASN A 74 -19.25 8.91 -7.65
CA ASN A 74 -19.83 9.09 -8.97
C ASN A 74 -20.14 10.57 -9.29
N ARG A 75 -19.17 11.42 -9.12
CA ARG A 75 -19.28 12.90 -9.23
C ARG A 75 -19.73 13.39 -10.61
N SER A 76 -19.52 12.59 -11.65
CA SER A 76 -19.80 12.93 -13.06
C SER A 76 -20.89 12.05 -13.68
N PHE A 77 -21.58 11.21 -12.90
CA PHE A 77 -22.66 10.32 -13.35
C PHE A 77 -22.24 9.26 -14.39
N GLU A 78 -20.94 8.97 -14.51
CA GLU A 78 -20.38 8.05 -15.52
C GLU A 78 -20.35 6.57 -15.11
N PHE A 79 -20.80 6.23 -13.88
CA PHE A 79 -20.89 4.83 -13.49
C PHE A 79 -21.92 4.09 -14.38
N PRO A 80 -21.78 2.77 -14.57
CA PRO A 80 -22.72 1.99 -15.41
C PRO A 80 -24.19 2.16 -15.01
N ASN A 81 -24.46 2.39 -13.72
CA ASN A 81 -25.71 2.98 -13.25
C ASN A 81 -25.42 4.45 -12.92
N PRO A 82 -25.83 5.42 -13.75
CA PRO A 82 -25.48 6.82 -13.56
C PRO A 82 -25.96 7.43 -12.24
N MET A 83 -26.98 6.86 -11.62
CA MET A 83 -27.47 7.28 -10.30
C MET A 83 -26.84 6.47 -9.14
N MET A 84 -25.90 5.59 -9.39
CA MET A 84 -25.21 4.87 -8.30
C MET A 84 -24.50 5.87 -7.38
N GLY A 85 -24.73 5.75 -6.06
CA GLY A 85 -24.24 6.70 -5.05
C GLY A 85 -25.15 7.92 -4.86
N TRP A 86 -26.11 8.16 -5.77
CA TRP A 86 -27.05 9.25 -5.72
C TRP A 86 -28.48 8.75 -5.47
N LYS A 87 -29.25 9.48 -4.64
CA LYS A 87 -30.64 9.21 -4.36
C LYS A 87 -31.45 10.48 -4.49
N GLN A 88 -32.68 10.39 -5.02
CA GLN A 88 -33.59 11.51 -5.02
C GLN A 88 -33.89 11.97 -3.60
N LEU A 89 -33.88 13.29 -3.41
CA LEU A 89 -34.21 13.95 -2.16
C LEU A 89 -35.30 15.00 -2.36
N ASP A 90 -36.34 14.90 -1.55
CA ASP A 90 -37.44 15.84 -1.49
C ASP A 90 -37.57 16.41 -0.07
N ARG A 91 -37.54 17.73 0.06
CA ARG A 91 -37.64 18.44 1.34
C ARG A 91 -39.02 19.14 1.46
N GLY A 92 -40.04 18.34 1.74
CA GLY A 92 -41.38 18.83 1.97
C GLY A 92 -42.24 18.87 0.69
N ASP A 93 -42.94 20.03 0.40
CA ASP A 93 -43.84 20.14 -0.76
C ASP A 93 -43.12 20.31 -2.11
N GLY A 94 -41.82 20.05 -2.15
CA GLY A 94 -40.98 20.13 -3.34
C GLY A 94 -41.34 19.03 -4.34
N LYS A 95 -42.07 19.40 -5.39
CA LYS A 95 -42.31 18.51 -6.56
C LYS A 95 -41.17 18.72 -7.53
N GLY A 96 -40.56 17.63 -7.97
CA GLY A 96 -39.48 17.71 -8.93
C GLY A 96 -39.32 16.46 -9.76
N GLN A 97 -38.40 16.54 -10.70
CA GLN A 97 -38.05 15.43 -11.59
C GLN A 97 -36.53 15.41 -11.77
N LEU A 98 -35.98 14.21 -11.75
CA LEU A 98 -34.57 13.94 -12.08
C LEU A 98 -34.52 13.18 -13.40
N GLN A 99 -33.57 13.54 -14.26
CA GLN A 99 -33.33 12.82 -15.51
C GLN A 99 -31.86 12.86 -15.88
N ILE A 100 -31.29 11.70 -16.15
CA ILE A 100 -29.92 11.58 -16.69
C ILE A 100 -29.99 11.78 -18.21
N PHE A 101 -29.09 12.57 -18.71
CA PHE A 101 -28.83 12.76 -20.14
C PHE A 101 -27.41 12.31 -20.47
N ASP A 102 -27.27 11.82 -21.68
CA ASP A 102 -25.99 11.51 -22.29
C ASP A 102 -25.83 12.41 -23.54
N HIS A 103 -24.76 13.20 -23.57
CA HIS A 103 -24.45 14.02 -24.75
C HIS A 103 -24.07 13.20 -25.97
N GLY A 104 -23.77 11.91 -25.77
CA GLY A 104 -23.13 11.09 -26.78
C GLY A 104 -21.73 11.65 -27.14
N SER A 105 -21.16 11.19 -28.22
CA SER A 105 -19.86 11.62 -28.74
C SER A 105 -19.84 13.03 -29.36
N ILE A 106 -20.89 13.85 -29.15
CA ILE A 106 -21.02 15.17 -29.79
C ILE A 106 -19.90 16.15 -29.40
N ASN A 107 -19.26 15.94 -28.25
CA ASN A 107 -18.20 16.81 -27.74
C ASN A 107 -16.86 16.12 -27.54
N ASP A 108 -16.67 14.88 -28.00
CA ASP A 108 -15.46 14.05 -27.80
C ASP A 108 -14.99 13.99 -26.34
N THR A 109 -15.90 14.20 -25.36
CA THR A 109 -15.58 14.12 -23.94
C THR A 109 -15.91 12.71 -23.41
N PRO A 110 -14.98 12.07 -22.68
CA PRO A 110 -15.25 10.77 -22.06
C PRO A 110 -16.28 10.84 -20.93
N ASN A 111 -16.57 12.04 -20.40
CA ASN A 111 -17.62 12.30 -19.41
C ASN A 111 -18.83 12.90 -20.12
N SER A 112 -19.72 12.05 -20.65
CA SER A 112 -20.86 12.46 -21.47
C SER A 112 -22.14 12.62 -20.70
N HIS A 113 -22.26 12.04 -19.50
CA HIS A 113 -23.47 12.08 -18.70
C HIS A 113 -23.58 13.35 -17.87
N TYR A 114 -24.81 13.80 -17.67
CA TYR A 114 -25.15 14.86 -16.75
C TYR A 114 -26.55 14.67 -16.17
N LEU A 115 -26.80 15.26 -15.00
CA LEU A 115 -28.10 15.18 -14.34
C LEU A 115 -28.89 16.48 -14.55
N ARG A 116 -30.13 16.37 -15.05
CA ARG A 116 -31.11 17.45 -15.07
C ARG A 116 -31.98 17.36 -13.81
N ILE A 117 -32.07 18.48 -13.10
CA ILE A 117 -32.95 18.65 -11.94
C ILE A 117 -33.99 19.71 -12.30
N LYS A 118 -35.27 19.31 -12.29
CA LYS A 118 -36.41 20.22 -12.41
C LYS A 118 -37.11 20.32 -11.05
N SER A 119 -37.31 21.51 -10.57
CA SER A 119 -38.07 21.80 -9.33
C SER A 119 -39.31 22.62 -9.64
N SER A 120 -40.43 22.25 -9.02
CA SER A 120 -41.69 22.98 -9.10
C SER A 120 -42.33 22.99 -7.70
N GLY A 121 -42.34 24.13 -7.06
CA GLY A 121 -42.91 24.29 -5.71
C GLY A 121 -42.17 25.37 -4.87
N ASN A 122 -42.78 25.75 -3.79
CA ASN A 122 -42.25 26.74 -2.81
C ASN A 122 -41.59 26.00 -1.62
N GLY A 123 -41.23 24.74 -1.78
CA GLY A 123 -40.69 23.92 -0.71
C GLY A 123 -39.24 24.23 -0.35
N LYS A 124 -38.70 23.47 0.59
CA LYS A 124 -37.29 23.57 1.04
C LYS A 124 -36.28 23.08 0.00
N GLY A 125 -36.73 22.77 -1.20
CA GLY A 125 -35.92 22.31 -2.32
C GLY A 125 -36.15 20.84 -2.71
N PHE A 126 -35.79 20.54 -3.95
CA PHE A 126 -35.81 19.20 -4.54
C PHE A 126 -34.45 18.91 -5.18
N GLY A 127 -33.93 17.72 -5.04
CA GLY A 127 -32.64 17.39 -5.61
C GLY A 127 -32.14 15.99 -5.31
N VAL A 128 -30.89 15.87 -4.91
CA VAL A 128 -30.21 14.58 -4.72
C VAL A 128 -29.39 14.55 -3.44
N SER A 129 -29.25 13.36 -2.88
CA SER A 129 -28.33 13.03 -1.80
C SER A 129 -27.24 12.10 -2.29
N ASN A 130 -26.00 12.27 -1.81
CA ASN A 130 -24.87 11.38 -2.10
C ASN A 130 -24.39 10.68 -0.84
N GLU A 131 -24.20 9.38 -0.93
CA GLU A 131 -23.78 8.53 0.19
C GLU A 131 -22.26 8.56 0.46
N GLY A 132 -21.46 9.13 -0.44
CA GLY A 132 -20.01 9.08 -0.39
C GLY A 132 -19.43 7.67 -0.49
N PHE A 133 -18.26 7.49 0.12
CA PHE A 133 -17.54 6.20 0.18
C PHE A 133 -17.77 5.56 1.56
N ARG A 134 -18.93 4.90 1.73
CA ARG A 134 -19.38 4.37 3.03
C ARG A 134 -19.62 5.46 4.09
N GLY A 135 -20.16 6.59 3.67
CA GLY A 135 -20.34 7.84 4.40
C GLY A 135 -19.36 8.91 3.94
N ILE A 136 -19.61 10.14 4.35
CA ILE A 136 -18.78 11.30 4.06
C ILE A 136 -18.05 11.72 5.33
N GLY A 137 -16.71 11.74 5.27
CA GLY A 137 -15.90 12.23 6.37
C GLY A 137 -15.75 13.74 6.33
N VAL A 138 -16.23 14.43 7.36
CA VAL A 138 -16.01 15.86 7.54
C VAL A 138 -15.50 16.17 8.95
N GLN A 139 -14.56 17.09 9.05
CA GLN A 139 -13.96 17.52 10.30
C GLN A 139 -14.46 18.91 10.69
N LYS A 140 -14.84 19.07 11.95
CA LYS A 140 -15.28 20.36 12.52
C LYS A 140 -14.27 21.46 12.20
N ASN A 141 -14.77 22.59 11.73
CA ASN A 141 -14.01 23.82 11.41
C ASN A 141 -12.98 23.69 10.27
N SER A 142 -12.88 22.54 9.59
CA SER A 142 -12.06 22.41 8.38
C SER A 142 -12.81 22.93 7.16
N ASP A 143 -12.07 23.49 6.20
CA ASP A 143 -12.64 24.02 4.98
C ASP A 143 -12.71 22.96 3.90
N TYR A 144 -13.88 22.81 3.28
CA TYR A 144 -14.13 21.94 2.13
C TYR A 144 -14.52 22.81 0.94
N ARG A 145 -13.84 22.63 -0.18
CA ARG A 145 -14.23 23.25 -1.44
C ARG A 145 -15.35 22.45 -2.06
N PHE A 146 -16.52 23.03 -2.15
CA PHE A 146 -17.58 22.57 -3.03
C PHE A 146 -17.36 23.15 -4.43
N SER A 147 -17.47 22.32 -5.46
CA SER A 147 -17.48 22.74 -6.86
C SER A 147 -18.50 21.93 -7.66
N ILE A 148 -19.13 22.58 -8.63
CA ILE A 148 -20.15 21.97 -9.48
C ILE A 148 -20.18 22.68 -10.83
N ARG A 149 -20.35 21.94 -11.90
CA ARG A 149 -20.60 22.46 -13.23
C ARG A 149 -22.11 22.54 -13.45
N VAL A 150 -22.62 23.73 -13.79
CA VAL A 150 -24.07 23.99 -13.88
C VAL A 150 -24.36 24.79 -15.16
N ARG A 151 -25.50 24.46 -15.82
CA ARG A 151 -26.19 25.40 -16.71
C ARG A 151 -27.67 25.46 -16.37
N ARG A 152 -28.24 26.65 -16.47
CA ARG A 152 -29.67 26.90 -16.29
C ARG A 152 -30.42 26.67 -17.63
N ILE A 153 -31.51 25.94 -17.58
CA ILE A 153 -32.39 25.72 -18.73
C ILE A 153 -33.56 26.72 -18.72
N ASP A 154 -34.21 26.82 -17.56
CA ASP A 154 -35.31 27.75 -17.35
C ASP A 154 -35.42 28.18 -15.89
N GLY A 155 -36.30 29.13 -15.60
CA GLY A 155 -36.58 29.63 -14.23
C GLY A 155 -35.59 30.69 -13.75
N SER A 156 -36.03 31.53 -12.80
CA SER A 156 -35.22 32.54 -12.12
C SER A 156 -36.02 33.16 -10.95
N PRO A 157 -35.40 33.46 -9.80
CA PRO A 157 -34.03 33.08 -9.41
C PRO A 157 -33.92 31.62 -9.03
N LEU A 158 -32.76 31.04 -9.30
CA LEU A 158 -32.44 29.65 -8.91
C LEU A 158 -31.14 29.66 -8.13
N SER A 159 -31.07 28.82 -7.09
CA SER A 159 -29.83 28.49 -6.37
C SER A 159 -29.74 27.00 -6.06
N LEU A 160 -28.54 26.50 -5.86
CA LEU A 160 -28.28 25.16 -5.34
C LEU A 160 -27.77 25.28 -3.90
N ARG A 161 -28.56 24.78 -2.97
CA ARG A 161 -28.20 24.66 -1.56
C ARG A 161 -27.51 23.32 -1.34
N VAL A 162 -26.36 23.37 -0.68
CA VAL A 162 -25.53 22.23 -0.30
C VAL A 162 -25.65 22.02 1.20
N GLU A 163 -25.98 20.81 1.62
CA GLU A 163 -26.07 20.43 3.01
C GLU A 163 -25.17 19.22 3.29
N VAL A 164 -24.57 19.19 4.48
CA VAL A 164 -23.92 17.99 5.03
C VAL A 164 -24.63 17.65 6.33
N GLU A 165 -25.18 16.44 6.43
CA GLU A 165 -25.99 15.98 7.55
C GLU A 165 -25.39 14.72 8.18
N ASP A 166 -25.43 14.66 9.51
CA ASP A 166 -25.11 13.45 10.30
C ASP A 166 -26.40 12.92 10.93
N GLY A 167 -26.96 11.88 10.32
CA GLY A 167 -28.36 11.49 10.56
C GLY A 167 -29.28 12.63 10.10
N ASP A 168 -30.14 13.13 11.00
CA ASP A 168 -31.08 14.24 10.73
C ASP A 168 -30.51 15.62 11.12
N ARG A 169 -29.24 15.70 11.57
CA ARG A 169 -28.62 16.94 12.02
C ARG A 169 -27.85 17.60 10.89
N LEU A 170 -28.23 18.81 10.55
CA LEU A 170 -27.45 19.66 9.65
C LEU A 170 -26.16 20.11 10.37
N ILE A 171 -25.01 19.68 9.85
CA ILE A 171 -23.69 19.98 10.39
C ILE A 171 -22.84 20.90 9.50
N GLY A 172 -23.32 21.22 8.31
CA GLY A 172 -22.66 22.17 7.40
C GLY A 172 -23.55 22.52 6.23
N GLU A 173 -23.50 23.78 5.80
CA GLU A 173 -24.22 24.22 4.61
C GLU A 173 -23.44 25.29 3.85
N THR A 174 -23.73 25.37 2.54
CA THR A 174 -23.29 26.44 1.65
C THR A 174 -24.25 26.55 0.45
N GLN A 175 -24.06 27.53 -0.42
CA GLN A 175 -24.94 27.78 -1.55
C GLN A 175 -24.14 28.30 -2.75
N VAL A 176 -24.62 28.00 -3.96
CA VAL A 176 -24.18 28.63 -5.21
C VAL A 176 -25.40 29.09 -6.00
N GLU A 177 -25.23 30.20 -6.71
CA GLU A 177 -26.32 30.88 -7.44
C GLU A 177 -25.79 31.63 -8.66
N GLY A 178 -26.67 32.35 -9.37
CA GLY A 178 -26.28 33.15 -10.53
C GLY A 178 -26.02 32.32 -11.79
N PHE A 179 -26.74 31.23 -11.96
CA PHE A 179 -26.55 30.29 -13.07
C PHE A 179 -26.87 30.93 -14.42
N THR A 180 -25.98 30.68 -15.39
CA THR A 180 -26.14 31.10 -16.80
C THR A 180 -26.70 29.95 -17.64
N ASN A 181 -27.11 30.24 -18.87
CA ASN A 181 -27.59 29.24 -19.83
C ASN A 181 -26.47 28.45 -20.54
N VAL A 182 -25.22 28.71 -20.21
CA VAL A 182 -24.05 27.97 -20.69
C VAL A 182 -23.39 27.26 -19.49
N TRP A 183 -22.72 26.14 -19.77
CA TRP A 183 -22.00 25.41 -18.77
C TRP A 183 -20.90 26.25 -18.13
N LYS A 184 -20.94 26.38 -16.80
CA LYS A 184 -19.94 27.08 -16.00
C LYS A 184 -19.71 26.38 -14.68
N THR A 185 -18.48 26.38 -14.19
CA THR A 185 -18.13 25.88 -12.85
C THR A 185 -18.42 26.96 -11.80
N TYR A 186 -19.15 26.57 -10.76
CA TYR A 186 -19.45 27.36 -9.58
C TYR A 186 -18.76 26.71 -8.38
N THR A 187 -18.28 27.54 -7.45
CA THR A 187 -17.56 27.09 -6.26
C THR A 187 -18.02 27.82 -5.02
N SER A 188 -17.99 27.13 -3.88
CA SER A 188 -18.18 27.72 -2.56
C SER A 188 -17.36 26.94 -1.53
N THR A 189 -17.24 27.50 -0.33
CA THR A 189 -16.59 26.82 0.80
C THR A 189 -17.65 26.35 1.79
N LEU A 190 -17.56 25.09 2.19
CA LEU A 190 -18.37 24.49 3.24
C LEU A 190 -17.48 24.28 4.48
N LYS A 191 -17.98 24.71 5.64
CA LYS A 191 -17.29 24.56 6.92
C LYS A 191 -18.20 23.83 7.92
N PRO A 192 -17.95 22.54 8.20
CA PRO A 192 -18.74 21.77 9.15
C PRO A 192 -18.62 22.29 10.59
N THR A 193 -19.74 22.28 11.32
CA THR A 193 -19.82 22.67 12.74
C THR A 193 -19.52 21.49 13.69
N GLU A 194 -19.54 20.25 13.17
CA GLU A 194 -19.24 19.03 13.90
C GLU A 194 -18.37 18.10 13.06
N THR A 195 -17.73 17.14 13.70
CA THR A 195 -16.97 16.06 13.02
C THR A 195 -17.85 14.84 12.85
N SER A 196 -17.91 14.28 11.65
CA SER A 196 -18.56 13.00 11.34
C SER A 196 -17.75 12.20 10.33
N THR A 197 -17.73 10.88 10.49
CA THR A 197 -17.17 9.94 9.50
C THR A 197 -18.25 9.33 8.59
N LYS A 198 -19.53 9.58 8.89
CA LYS A 198 -20.69 8.94 8.26
C LYS A 198 -21.76 9.94 7.79
N ALA A 199 -21.38 11.18 7.60
CA ALA A 199 -22.31 12.19 7.09
C ALA A 199 -22.81 11.86 5.67
N HIS A 200 -23.87 12.55 5.26
CA HIS A 200 -24.45 12.53 3.93
C HIS A 200 -24.36 13.93 3.31
N PHE A 201 -24.19 13.99 2.02
CA PHE A 201 -24.22 15.21 1.24
C PHE A 201 -25.59 15.35 0.54
N ASN A 202 -26.19 16.54 0.60
CA ASN A 202 -27.43 16.86 -0.09
C ASN A 202 -27.24 18.08 -1.00
N LEU A 203 -27.81 18.02 -2.17
CA LEU A 203 -27.82 19.09 -3.17
C LEU A 203 -29.25 19.37 -3.58
N LEU A 204 -29.75 20.56 -3.25
CA LEU A 204 -31.16 20.93 -3.37
C LEU A 204 -31.31 22.15 -4.28
N LEU A 205 -32.06 22.00 -5.36
CA LEU A 205 -32.47 23.12 -6.21
C LEU A 205 -33.56 23.94 -5.50
N GLN A 206 -33.27 25.23 -5.26
CA GLN A 206 -34.18 26.20 -4.69
C GLN A 206 -34.80 27.05 -5.82
N GLY A 207 -36.10 27.29 -5.73
CA GLY A 207 -36.86 28.03 -6.75
C GLY A 207 -37.52 27.13 -7.77
N ASN A 208 -38.31 27.73 -8.70
CA ASN A 208 -39.03 27.04 -9.76
C ASN A 208 -38.25 27.12 -11.07
N GLY A 209 -37.85 25.99 -11.62
CA GLY A 209 -37.09 25.94 -12.86
C GLY A 209 -36.28 24.69 -13.01
N THR A 210 -35.37 24.72 -13.98
CA THR A 210 -34.58 23.57 -14.40
C THR A 210 -33.10 23.94 -14.52
N VAL A 211 -32.25 23.13 -13.91
CA VAL A 211 -30.80 23.17 -14.09
C VAL A 211 -30.27 21.82 -14.57
N GLU A 212 -29.13 21.83 -15.23
CA GLU A 212 -28.33 20.67 -15.54
C GLU A 212 -27.03 20.78 -14.77
N ILE A 213 -26.59 19.68 -14.17
CA ILE A 213 -25.42 19.61 -13.31
C ILE A 213 -24.50 18.45 -13.72
N ASP A 214 -23.21 18.69 -13.51
CA ASP A 214 -22.15 17.70 -13.73
C ASP A 214 -20.95 18.02 -12.84
N LEU A 215 -20.00 17.08 -12.71
CA LEU A 215 -18.73 17.23 -11.97
C LEU A 215 -18.92 17.80 -10.57
N VAL A 216 -19.83 17.21 -9.81
CA VAL A 216 -20.13 17.60 -8.43
C VAL A 216 -19.03 17.10 -7.50
N SER A 217 -18.37 17.98 -6.77
CA SER A 217 -17.22 17.64 -5.93
C SER A 217 -17.31 18.34 -4.57
N LEU A 218 -16.97 17.60 -3.52
CA LEU A 218 -16.72 18.13 -2.18
C LEU A 218 -15.34 17.67 -1.72
N TYR A 219 -14.38 18.57 -1.69
CA TYR A 219 -12.96 18.26 -1.54
C TYR A 219 -12.33 18.97 -0.34
N PRO A 220 -11.58 18.28 0.56
CA PRO A 220 -10.90 18.93 1.67
C PRO A 220 -9.82 19.89 1.15
N GLN A 221 -9.59 20.99 1.88
CA GLN A 221 -8.52 21.95 1.54
C GLN A 221 -7.19 21.62 2.24
N ASP A 222 -7.22 20.86 3.33
CA ASP A 222 -6.04 20.42 4.10
C ASP A 222 -5.39 19.15 3.49
N THR A 223 -5.04 19.23 2.24
CA THR A 223 -4.35 18.15 1.51
C THR A 223 -2.85 18.15 1.76
N TRP A 224 -2.18 17.10 1.33
CA TRP A 224 -0.72 17.04 1.40
C TRP A 224 -0.07 18.25 0.72
N GLN A 225 0.78 18.97 1.49
CA GLN A 225 1.42 20.24 1.10
C GLN A 225 0.42 21.35 0.74
N ASN A 226 -0.82 21.28 1.18
CA ASN A 226 -1.92 22.18 0.82
C ASN A 226 -2.14 22.32 -0.70
N ARG A 227 -1.83 21.25 -1.44
CA ARG A 227 -1.95 21.23 -2.91
C ARG A 227 -3.41 21.16 -3.31
N PRO A 228 -3.89 22.06 -4.19
CA PRO A 228 -5.25 21.96 -4.72
C PRO A 228 -5.50 20.59 -5.38
N ASN A 229 -6.59 19.92 -5.03
CA ASN A 229 -6.89 18.53 -5.41
C ASN A 229 -5.77 17.56 -5.03
N GLY A 230 -5.01 17.88 -3.99
CA GLY A 230 -3.89 17.08 -3.49
C GLY A 230 -4.35 15.85 -2.70
N LEU A 231 -3.41 15.03 -2.33
CA LEU A 231 -3.67 13.76 -1.66
C LEU A 231 -3.96 13.91 -0.17
N ARG A 232 -4.56 12.90 0.42
CA ARG A 232 -4.93 12.82 1.83
C ARG A 232 -3.70 12.82 2.73
N SER A 233 -3.56 13.87 3.55
CA SER A 233 -2.33 14.18 4.31
C SER A 233 -1.92 13.09 5.30
N ASP A 234 -2.85 12.50 6.05
CA ASP A 234 -2.55 11.45 7.04
C ASP A 234 -2.01 10.17 6.37
N LEU A 235 -2.57 9.78 5.22
CA LEU A 235 -2.08 8.63 4.47
C LEU A 235 -0.70 8.88 3.86
N VAL A 236 -0.49 10.02 3.20
CA VAL A 236 0.83 10.36 2.63
C VAL A 236 1.90 10.47 3.72
N LYS A 237 1.55 10.99 4.91
CA LYS A 237 2.46 11.05 6.06
C LYS A 237 2.96 9.66 6.45
N LEU A 238 2.06 8.68 6.58
CA LEU A 238 2.45 7.29 6.90
C LEU A 238 3.40 6.72 5.84
N LEU A 239 3.15 6.98 4.55
CA LEU A 239 4.05 6.53 3.48
C LEU A 239 5.42 7.18 3.56
N LYS A 240 5.47 8.51 3.73
CA LYS A 240 6.73 9.28 3.81
C LYS A 240 7.59 8.87 5.00
N GLU A 241 6.96 8.58 6.15
CA GLU A 241 7.66 8.13 7.35
C GLU A 241 8.37 6.78 7.17
N MET A 242 7.98 5.98 6.19
CA MET A 242 8.67 4.73 5.85
C MET A 242 9.97 4.96 5.09
N LYS A 243 10.21 6.16 4.53
CA LYS A 243 11.36 6.49 3.66
C LYS A 243 11.55 5.43 2.55
N PRO A 244 10.51 5.16 1.75
CA PRO A 244 10.57 4.11 0.74
C PRO A 244 11.56 4.46 -0.37
N GLY A 245 12.25 3.44 -0.90
CA GLY A 245 13.18 3.61 -2.01
C GLY A 245 12.48 3.66 -3.36
N PHE A 246 11.27 3.11 -3.47
CA PHE A 246 10.44 3.16 -4.69
C PHE A 246 8.95 3.12 -4.36
N LEU A 247 8.13 3.52 -5.33
CA LEU A 247 6.68 3.33 -5.34
C LEU A 247 6.29 2.59 -6.63
N ARG A 248 5.81 1.34 -6.51
CA ARG A 248 5.18 0.57 -7.59
C ARG A 248 3.71 0.95 -7.69
N PHE A 249 3.25 1.28 -8.89
CA PHE A 249 1.87 1.67 -9.22
C PHE A 249 1.51 1.35 -10.68
N PRO A 250 0.24 1.37 -11.09
CA PRO A 250 -0.99 1.61 -10.33
C PRO A 250 -1.46 0.36 -9.60
N GLY A 251 -0.72 -0.72 -9.65
CA GLY A 251 -1.05 -1.96 -8.98
C GLY A 251 -0.40 -3.19 -9.55
N GLY A 252 -1.05 -4.24 -9.26
CA GLY A 252 -1.06 -5.60 -9.63
C GLY A 252 -2.10 -5.89 -10.72
N CYS A 253 -3.12 -6.69 -10.38
CA CYS A 253 -4.10 -7.19 -11.34
C CYS A 253 -4.95 -6.13 -12.04
N ILE A 254 -5.07 -4.91 -11.49
CA ILE A 254 -5.79 -3.82 -12.18
C ILE A 254 -5.08 -3.36 -13.45
N VAL A 255 -3.76 -3.56 -13.56
CA VAL A 255 -2.99 -3.28 -14.78
C VAL A 255 -3.49 -4.14 -15.94
N GLU A 256 -3.79 -5.39 -15.63
CA GLU A 256 -4.23 -6.40 -16.57
C GLU A 256 -5.67 -6.15 -17.03
N GLY A 257 -6.55 -5.75 -16.10
CA GLY A 257 -7.99 -5.73 -16.31
C GLY A 257 -8.60 -7.13 -16.28
N ARG A 258 -9.92 -7.21 -16.18
CA ARG A 258 -10.66 -8.47 -16.36
C ARG A 258 -10.65 -8.92 -17.82
N THR A 259 -10.78 -7.95 -18.72
CA THR A 259 -10.70 -8.01 -20.18
C THR A 259 -9.74 -6.92 -20.65
N LEU A 260 -9.24 -6.99 -21.89
CA LEU A 260 -8.27 -6.00 -22.39
C LEU A 260 -8.83 -4.59 -22.52
N ASP A 261 -10.13 -4.43 -22.73
CA ASP A 261 -10.81 -3.13 -22.75
C ASP A 261 -10.85 -2.46 -21.36
N GLN A 262 -10.81 -3.27 -20.29
CA GLN A 262 -10.78 -2.81 -18.90
C GLN A 262 -9.36 -2.69 -18.31
N ARG A 263 -8.31 -2.88 -19.13
CA ARG A 263 -6.93 -2.67 -18.68
C ARG A 263 -6.69 -1.23 -18.26
N TYR A 264 -5.75 -1.03 -17.39
CA TYR A 264 -5.34 0.30 -17.01
C TYR A 264 -4.61 1.00 -18.18
N GLN A 265 -5.24 2.04 -18.74
CA GLN A 265 -4.68 2.85 -19.83
C GLN A 265 -4.25 4.21 -19.28
N TRP A 266 -2.97 4.39 -19.02
CA TRP A 266 -2.45 5.57 -18.34
C TRP A 266 -2.77 6.90 -19.02
N LYS A 267 -2.88 6.92 -20.35
CA LYS A 267 -3.19 8.13 -21.12
C LYS A 267 -4.56 8.71 -20.82
N THR A 268 -5.51 7.86 -20.41
CA THR A 268 -6.87 8.29 -20.03
C THR A 268 -6.95 8.80 -18.58
N THR A 269 -5.84 8.72 -17.83
CA THR A 269 -5.75 9.08 -16.42
C THR A 269 -5.03 10.40 -16.17
N ILE A 270 -4.61 11.10 -17.21
CA ILE A 270 -3.87 12.36 -17.15
C ILE A 270 -4.64 13.49 -17.84
N GLY A 271 -4.27 14.74 -17.56
CA GLY A 271 -4.98 15.92 -18.07
C GLY A 271 -6.01 16.46 -17.07
N ASP A 272 -6.96 17.23 -17.56
CA ASP A 272 -8.06 17.75 -16.74
C ASP A 272 -8.91 16.60 -16.19
N LEU A 273 -9.39 16.76 -14.95
CA LEU A 273 -10.24 15.74 -14.30
C LEU A 273 -11.55 15.47 -15.06
N ALA A 274 -12.05 16.47 -15.78
CA ALA A 274 -13.23 16.34 -16.62
C ALA A 274 -12.99 15.52 -17.90
N GLU A 275 -11.73 15.32 -18.29
CA GLU A 275 -11.33 14.59 -19.49
C GLU A 275 -10.88 13.16 -19.19
N ARG A 276 -10.76 12.79 -17.91
CA ARG A 276 -10.31 11.45 -17.50
C ARG A 276 -11.45 10.44 -17.62
N GLN A 277 -11.14 9.30 -18.24
CA GLN A 277 -12.13 8.29 -18.55
C GLN A 277 -12.26 7.28 -17.43
N LEU A 278 -13.46 7.19 -16.83
CA LEU A 278 -13.78 6.16 -15.82
C LEU A 278 -13.67 4.76 -16.42
N ILE A 279 -13.13 3.81 -15.65
CA ILE A 279 -13.21 2.38 -15.97
C ILE A 279 -13.77 1.58 -14.80
N ILE A 280 -14.33 0.40 -15.11
CA ILE A 280 -14.72 -0.57 -14.09
C ILE A 280 -13.45 -1.17 -13.50
N ASN A 281 -13.27 -1.03 -12.18
CA ASN A 281 -12.18 -1.69 -11.49
C ASN A 281 -12.38 -3.21 -11.53
N ARG A 282 -11.35 -3.95 -11.89
CA ARG A 282 -11.35 -5.41 -11.94
C ARG A 282 -11.90 -6.03 -10.63
N TRP A 283 -11.57 -5.44 -9.49
CA TRP A 283 -11.96 -5.92 -8.17
C TRP A 283 -13.45 -5.80 -7.86
N ASN A 284 -14.23 -5.04 -8.64
CA ASN A 284 -15.69 -4.95 -8.46
C ASN A 284 -16.38 -6.30 -8.55
N THR A 285 -15.87 -7.20 -9.37
CA THR A 285 -16.54 -8.45 -9.73
C THR A 285 -15.83 -9.70 -9.22
N GLU A 286 -14.61 -9.57 -8.70
CA GLU A 286 -13.78 -10.69 -8.25
C GLU A 286 -14.42 -11.39 -7.04
N PHE A 287 -14.86 -10.60 -6.06
CA PHE A 287 -15.50 -11.08 -4.84
C PHE A 287 -16.81 -10.29 -4.64
N ASN A 288 -17.80 -10.49 -5.50
CA ASN A 288 -19.04 -9.72 -5.51
C ASN A 288 -19.90 -9.85 -4.23
N TRP A 289 -19.62 -10.84 -3.39
CA TRP A 289 -20.22 -11.02 -2.07
C TRP A 289 -19.51 -10.21 -0.95
N ARG A 290 -18.43 -9.50 -1.24
CA ARG A 290 -17.69 -8.66 -0.29
C ARG A 290 -18.22 -7.23 -0.28
N LEU A 291 -17.57 -6.39 0.55
CA LEU A 291 -18.11 -5.07 0.90
C LEU A 291 -18.02 -4.01 -0.22
N THR A 292 -17.28 -4.27 -1.29
CA THR A 292 -17.05 -3.29 -2.36
C THR A 292 -17.33 -3.81 -3.77
N PRO A 293 -18.57 -4.24 -4.08
CA PRO A 293 -18.93 -4.60 -5.46
C PRO A 293 -19.18 -3.38 -6.36
N ASP A 294 -19.12 -2.18 -5.80
CA ASP A 294 -19.43 -0.88 -6.40
C ASP A 294 -18.20 0.04 -6.50
N TYR A 295 -17.01 -0.54 -6.64
CA TYR A 295 -15.76 0.19 -6.75
C TYR A 295 -15.37 0.46 -8.20
N PHE A 296 -15.28 1.73 -8.57
CA PHE A 296 -14.92 2.22 -9.90
C PHE A 296 -13.74 3.17 -9.81
N GLN A 297 -12.96 3.29 -10.89
CA GLN A 297 -11.81 4.19 -10.94
C GLN A 297 -12.19 5.47 -11.68
N SER A 298 -12.31 6.58 -10.96
CA SER A 298 -12.58 7.90 -11.55
C SER A 298 -11.31 8.60 -12.04
N PHE A 299 -10.15 8.03 -11.72
CA PHE A 299 -8.83 8.58 -12.01
C PHE A 299 -8.57 9.99 -11.47
N GLY A 300 -9.22 10.36 -10.37
CA GLY A 300 -8.77 11.49 -9.55
C GLY A 300 -7.33 11.31 -9.09
N LEU A 301 -6.94 10.05 -8.81
CA LEU A 301 -5.56 9.59 -8.68
C LEU A 301 -5.16 8.88 -9.97
N GLY A 302 -4.44 9.57 -10.86
CA GLY A 302 -3.94 9.05 -12.11
C GLY A 302 -2.41 8.98 -12.13
N TYR A 303 -1.84 8.70 -13.31
CA TYR A 303 -0.38 8.52 -13.43
C TYR A 303 0.41 9.77 -13.05
N TYR A 304 -0.09 10.97 -13.35
CA TYR A 304 0.56 12.20 -12.94
C TYR A 304 0.66 12.31 -11.42
N GLU A 305 -0.42 12.00 -10.71
CA GLU A 305 -0.48 12.05 -9.25
C GLU A 305 0.39 10.97 -8.60
N TYR A 306 0.54 9.79 -9.22
CA TYR A 306 1.48 8.77 -8.75
C TYR A 306 2.95 9.21 -8.88
N PHE A 307 3.31 9.83 -9.98
CA PHE A 307 4.66 10.39 -10.14
C PHE A 307 4.93 11.50 -9.12
N GLN A 308 3.96 12.38 -8.91
CA GLN A 308 4.06 13.46 -7.93
C GLN A 308 4.16 12.92 -6.50
N LEU A 309 3.37 11.87 -6.16
CA LEU A 309 3.47 11.19 -4.87
C LEU A 309 4.84 10.56 -4.68
N SER A 310 5.40 9.92 -5.71
CA SER A 310 6.75 9.35 -5.64
C SER A 310 7.79 10.39 -5.25
N GLU A 311 7.77 11.57 -5.87
CA GLU A 311 8.62 12.71 -5.48
C GLU A 311 8.36 13.18 -4.04
N ASP A 312 7.09 13.36 -3.67
CA ASP A 312 6.70 13.87 -2.34
C ASP A 312 7.21 13.00 -1.19
N ILE A 313 7.26 11.68 -1.40
CA ILE A 313 7.74 10.72 -0.40
C ILE A 313 9.23 10.36 -0.56
N GLY A 314 9.88 10.84 -1.64
CA GLY A 314 11.30 10.59 -1.91
C GLY A 314 11.60 9.20 -2.48
N ALA A 315 10.65 8.62 -3.21
CA ALA A 315 10.71 7.28 -3.80
C ALA A 315 10.95 7.34 -5.32
N GLU A 316 11.64 6.35 -5.89
CA GLU A 316 11.74 6.18 -7.33
C GLU A 316 10.40 5.64 -7.88
N PRO A 317 9.83 6.22 -8.95
CA PRO A 317 8.60 5.70 -9.54
C PRO A 317 8.85 4.37 -10.27
N LEU A 318 7.96 3.41 -10.08
CA LEU A 318 7.93 2.13 -10.81
C LEU A 318 6.52 1.89 -11.37
N PRO A 319 6.20 2.47 -12.53
CA PRO A 319 4.94 2.17 -13.23
C PRO A 319 4.97 0.77 -13.82
N ILE A 320 3.84 0.07 -13.71
CA ILE A 320 3.61 -1.25 -14.34
C ILE A 320 2.68 -1.06 -15.53
N MET A 321 3.05 -1.65 -16.68
CA MET A 321 2.34 -1.53 -17.95
C MET A 321 1.73 -2.85 -18.38
N ASN A 322 0.54 -2.77 -18.99
CA ASN A 322 -0.07 -3.93 -19.64
C ASN A 322 0.76 -4.34 -20.87
N CYS A 323 0.95 -5.65 -21.04
CA CYS A 323 1.73 -6.22 -22.13
C CYS A 323 0.86 -6.89 -23.24
N GLY A 324 -0.40 -6.48 -23.39
CA GLY A 324 -1.35 -7.11 -24.30
C GLY A 324 -1.96 -8.41 -23.75
N MET A 325 -2.04 -8.51 -22.42
CA MET A 325 -2.65 -9.64 -21.72
C MET A 325 -3.60 -9.14 -20.64
N ALA A 326 -4.83 -9.66 -20.65
CA ALA A 326 -5.77 -9.53 -19.53
C ALA A 326 -5.42 -10.54 -18.43
N CYS A 327 -5.99 -10.36 -17.25
CA CYS A 327 -5.74 -11.21 -16.09
C CYS A 327 -6.06 -12.68 -16.39
N GLN A 328 -5.07 -13.54 -16.24
CA GLN A 328 -5.19 -14.96 -16.53
C GLN A 328 -6.05 -15.73 -15.52
N PHE A 329 -6.38 -15.12 -14.38
CA PHE A 329 -7.41 -15.63 -13.46
C PHE A 329 -8.84 -15.26 -13.90
N ASN A 330 -9.01 -14.38 -14.90
CA ASN A 330 -10.31 -13.95 -15.41
C ASN A 330 -10.50 -14.38 -16.86
N SER A 331 -10.46 -13.45 -17.83
CA SER A 331 -10.71 -13.77 -19.24
C SER A 331 -9.54 -14.46 -19.94
N SER A 332 -8.32 -14.21 -19.50
CA SER A 332 -7.08 -14.62 -20.19
C SER A 332 -7.00 -14.10 -21.64
N GLU A 333 -7.70 -13.02 -21.95
CA GLU A 333 -7.70 -12.41 -23.28
C GLU A 333 -6.30 -11.95 -23.68
N LEU A 334 -5.95 -12.18 -24.95
CA LEU A 334 -4.65 -11.86 -25.52
C LEU A 334 -4.82 -10.94 -26.72
N ALA A 335 -4.08 -9.85 -26.76
CA ALA A 335 -3.89 -9.12 -28.01
C ALA A 335 -3.09 -9.97 -29.00
N PRO A 336 -3.37 -9.97 -30.30
CA PRO A 336 -2.50 -10.55 -31.30
C PRO A 336 -1.08 -9.99 -31.21
N LEU A 337 -0.07 -10.80 -31.52
CA LEU A 337 1.34 -10.35 -31.45
C LEU A 337 1.62 -9.19 -32.43
N GLU A 338 0.97 -9.20 -33.59
CA GLU A 338 1.03 -8.15 -34.60
C GLU A 338 0.44 -6.81 -34.12
N ASP A 339 -0.42 -6.83 -33.09
CA ASP A 339 -1.07 -5.63 -32.53
C ASP A 339 -0.35 -5.09 -31.28
N LEU A 340 0.81 -5.60 -30.91
CA LEU A 340 1.54 -5.14 -29.72
C LEU A 340 2.13 -3.73 -29.87
N ASP A 341 2.24 -3.21 -31.09
CA ASP A 341 2.86 -1.90 -31.33
C ASP A 341 2.24 -0.76 -30.50
N HIS A 342 0.91 -0.77 -30.31
CA HIS A 342 0.26 0.28 -29.53
C HIS A 342 0.51 0.13 -28.01
N PHE A 343 0.66 -1.09 -27.48
CA PHE A 343 1.04 -1.31 -26.08
C PHE A 343 2.50 -0.88 -25.82
N ILE A 344 3.39 -1.19 -26.78
CA ILE A 344 4.80 -0.76 -26.71
C ILE A 344 4.90 0.77 -26.82
N GLN A 345 4.10 1.38 -27.71
CA GLN A 345 4.04 2.84 -27.83
C GLN A 345 3.51 3.50 -26.56
N ASP A 346 2.57 2.87 -25.84
CA ASP A 346 2.13 3.35 -24.53
C ASP A 346 3.26 3.37 -23.51
N ALA A 347 4.13 2.37 -23.49
CA ALA A 347 5.31 2.35 -22.64
C ALA A 347 6.35 3.43 -23.04
N ILE A 348 6.60 3.59 -24.34
CA ILE A 348 7.48 4.65 -24.87
C ILE A 348 6.94 6.04 -24.48
N ASP A 349 5.67 6.29 -24.73
CA ASP A 349 5.01 7.56 -24.42
C ASP A 349 5.05 7.88 -22.93
N LEU A 350 4.94 6.85 -22.06
CA LEU A 350 5.05 7.02 -20.61
C LEU A 350 6.47 7.42 -20.18
N ILE A 351 7.49 6.76 -20.74
CA ILE A 351 8.89 7.15 -20.49
C ILE A 351 9.12 8.60 -20.95
N GLU A 352 8.57 8.98 -22.10
CA GLU A 352 8.66 10.35 -22.60
C GLU A 352 7.86 11.34 -21.73
N PHE A 353 6.67 10.97 -21.27
CA PHE A 353 5.91 11.78 -20.31
C PHE A 353 6.71 12.02 -19.02
N ALA A 354 7.34 11.00 -18.50
CA ALA A 354 8.13 11.11 -17.27
C ALA A 354 9.45 11.90 -17.47
N ASN A 355 10.16 11.68 -18.57
CA ASN A 355 11.56 12.08 -18.68
C ASN A 355 11.88 13.09 -19.80
N ALA A 356 11.03 13.22 -20.82
CA ALA A 356 11.36 14.05 -21.97
C ALA A 356 11.27 15.55 -21.65
N PRO A 357 12.05 16.40 -22.36
CA PRO A 357 12.02 17.85 -22.19
C PRO A 357 10.70 18.47 -22.64
N VAL A 358 10.37 19.66 -22.10
CA VAL A 358 9.07 20.34 -22.28
C VAL A 358 8.74 20.74 -23.72
N ASN A 359 9.70 20.75 -24.63
CA ASN A 359 9.48 21.01 -26.04
C ASN A 359 8.98 19.78 -26.83
N THR A 360 8.92 18.61 -26.21
CA THR A 360 8.33 17.39 -26.79
C THR A 360 6.84 17.30 -26.48
N LYS A 361 6.11 16.42 -27.18
CA LYS A 361 4.67 16.20 -26.95
C LYS A 361 4.35 15.89 -25.49
N TRP A 362 5.00 14.86 -24.94
CA TRP A 362 4.70 14.34 -23.63
C TRP A 362 5.32 15.15 -22.49
N GLY A 363 6.52 15.69 -22.69
CA GLY A 363 7.13 16.63 -21.75
C GLY A 363 6.33 17.94 -21.62
N ARG A 364 5.70 18.42 -22.72
CA ARG A 364 4.78 19.56 -22.70
C ARG A 364 3.52 19.23 -21.92
N LYS A 365 2.91 18.04 -22.15
CA LYS A 365 1.70 17.60 -21.41
C LYS A 365 1.97 17.55 -19.90
N ARG A 366 3.13 17.01 -19.49
CA ARG A 366 3.54 17.03 -18.07
C ARG A 366 3.66 18.45 -17.53
N ALA A 367 4.28 19.37 -18.29
CA ALA A 367 4.44 20.75 -17.88
C ALA A 367 3.11 21.50 -17.78
N GLU A 368 2.17 21.27 -18.70
CA GLU A 368 0.80 21.80 -18.65
C GLU A 368 0.05 21.35 -17.40
N MET A 369 0.32 20.15 -16.90
CA MET A 369 -0.21 19.64 -15.63
C MET A 369 0.51 20.22 -14.40
N GLY A 370 1.49 21.11 -14.57
CA GLY A 370 2.17 21.83 -13.49
C GLY A 370 3.56 21.30 -13.12
N HIS A 371 4.11 20.29 -13.84
CA HIS A 371 5.41 19.71 -13.55
C HIS A 371 6.37 19.78 -14.75
N PRO A 372 7.07 20.91 -14.98
CA PRO A 372 7.97 21.05 -16.13
C PRO A 372 9.24 20.18 -16.03
N MET A 373 9.71 19.86 -14.82
CA MET A 373 10.90 19.03 -14.62
C MET A 373 10.63 17.56 -14.86
N PRO A 374 11.63 16.76 -15.29
CA PRO A 374 11.48 15.30 -15.39
C PRO A 374 11.26 14.64 -14.03
N PHE A 375 10.47 13.56 -14.01
CA PHE A 375 10.30 12.69 -12.84
C PHE A 375 11.45 11.69 -12.65
N ASN A 376 12.42 11.65 -13.57
CA ASN A 376 13.60 10.78 -13.54
C ASN A 376 13.24 9.28 -13.42
N LEU A 377 12.29 8.83 -14.23
CA LEU A 377 11.90 7.43 -14.33
C LEU A 377 13.11 6.58 -14.76
N LYS A 378 13.41 5.53 -13.99
CA LYS A 378 14.55 4.62 -14.22
C LYS A 378 14.11 3.17 -14.42
N MET A 379 12.87 2.84 -14.10
CA MET A 379 12.34 1.48 -14.10
C MET A 379 10.92 1.47 -14.64
N ILE A 380 10.56 0.40 -15.35
CA ILE A 380 9.19 0.15 -15.81
C ILE A 380 8.91 -1.35 -15.76
N GLY A 381 7.72 -1.73 -15.29
CA GLY A 381 7.28 -3.12 -15.30
C GLY A 381 6.50 -3.46 -16.56
N ILE A 382 6.76 -4.63 -17.13
CA ILE A 382 6.10 -5.15 -18.32
C ILE A 382 5.24 -6.36 -17.91
N GLY A 383 3.93 -6.12 -17.81
CA GLY A 383 2.99 -7.08 -17.24
C GLY A 383 3.02 -7.11 -15.71
N ASN A 384 2.15 -7.90 -15.11
CA ASN A 384 2.04 -8.13 -13.68
C ASN A 384 2.29 -9.63 -13.38
N GLU A 385 1.33 -10.37 -12.89
CA GLU A 385 1.44 -11.80 -12.55
C GLU A 385 1.34 -12.76 -13.76
N GLN A 386 1.58 -12.31 -14.97
CA GLN A 386 1.47 -13.14 -16.16
C GLN A 386 2.42 -14.33 -16.15
N TRP A 387 1.97 -15.43 -16.72
CA TRP A 387 2.72 -16.66 -16.86
C TRP A 387 2.56 -17.32 -18.23
N GLY A 388 3.40 -18.32 -18.50
CA GLY A 388 3.36 -19.15 -19.70
C GLY A 388 4.15 -18.58 -20.88
N PRO A 389 4.22 -19.34 -22.00
CA PRO A 389 4.95 -18.96 -23.21
C PRO A 389 4.47 -17.62 -23.79
N GLN A 390 3.17 -17.37 -23.76
CA GLN A 390 2.56 -16.14 -24.30
C GLN A 390 3.12 -14.88 -23.64
N TYR A 391 3.40 -14.93 -22.34
CA TYR A 391 4.01 -13.80 -21.65
C TYR A 391 5.48 -13.62 -22.07
N VAL A 392 6.23 -14.71 -22.19
CA VAL A 392 7.64 -14.66 -22.61
C VAL A 392 7.77 -14.03 -23.99
N GLU A 393 6.94 -14.43 -24.95
CA GLU A 393 6.92 -13.88 -26.32
C GLU A 393 6.68 -12.37 -26.31
N ARG A 394 5.69 -11.88 -25.55
CA ARG A 394 5.37 -10.47 -25.42
C ARG A 394 6.50 -9.67 -24.74
N TYR A 395 7.00 -10.19 -23.63
CA TYR A 395 8.13 -9.56 -22.94
C TYR A 395 9.35 -9.41 -23.85
N GLU A 396 9.67 -10.42 -24.66
CA GLU A 396 10.79 -10.39 -25.58
C GLU A 396 10.65 -9.26 -26.61
N VAL A 397 9.45 -9.09 -27.18
CA VAL A 397 9.17 -7.99 -28.14
C VAL A 397 9.32 -6.61 -27.44
N PHE A 398 8.72 -6.44 -26.26
CA PHE A 398 8.84 -5.21 -25.47
C PHE A 398 10.30 -4.90 -25.12
N ALA A 399 11.02 -5.88 -24.58
CA ALA A 399 12.41 -5.73 -24.14
C ALA A 399 13.32 -5.32 -25.31
N LYS A 400 13.15 -5.94 -26.48
CA LYS A 400 13.92 -5.60 -27.69
C LYS A 400 13.77 -4.12 -28.06
N VAL A 401 12.53 -3.63 -28.12
CA VAL A 401 12.25 -2.23 -28.51
C VAL A 401 12.68 -1.24 -27.43
N LEU A 402 12.30 -1.49 -26.18
CA LEU A 402 12.58 -0.57 -25.08
C LEU A 402 14.07 -0.49 -24.76
N LYS A 403 14.81 -1.60 -24.76
CA LYS A 403 16.26 -1.58 -24.52
C LYS A 403 17.04 -0.94 -25.65
N GLN A 404 16.57 -1.05 -26.90
CA GLN A 404 17.18 -0.34 -28.01
C GLN A 404 16.99 1.18 -27.87
N LYS A 405 15.80 1.66 -27.48
CA LYS A 405 15.48 3.08 -27.40
C LYS A 405 15.93 3.71 -26.08
N TYR A 406 15.80 2.97 -24.96
CA TYR A 406 16.09 3.43 -23.61
C TYR A 406 16.96 2.42 -22.83
N PRO A 407 18.24 2.25 -23.18
CA PRO A 407 19.11 1.22 -22.62
C PRO A 407 19.30 1.35 -21.09
N ASN A 408 19.12 2.55 -20.55
CA ASN A 408 19.28 2.84 -19.12
C ASN A 408 18.00 2.62 -18.29
N ILE A 409 16.86 2.32 -18.91
CA ILE A 409 15.64 1.96 -18.19
C ILE A 409 15.69 0.48 -17.85
N SER A 410 15.56 0.18 -16.55
CA SER A 410 15.45 -1.20 -16.07
C SER A 410 14.03 -1.74 -16.31
N LEU A 411 13.95 -2.97 -16.82
CA LEU A 411 12.69 -3.67 -17.05
C LEU A 411 12.42 -4.67 -15.94
N VAL A 412 11.22 -4.61 -15.38
CA VAL A 412 10.74 -5.58 -14.39
C VAL A 412 9.82 -6.56 -15.10
N THR A 413 10.09 -7.87 -14.94
CA THR A 413 9.29 -8.97 -15.50
C THR A 413 8.51 -9.67 -14.41
N SER A 414 7.64 -10.63 -14.77
CA SER A 414 6.90 -11.49 -13.85
C SER A 414 7.53 -12.87 -13.71
N ALA A 415 7.50 -13.42 -12.50
CA ALA A 415 7.69 -14.86 -12.22
C ALA A 415 6.36 -15.61 -12.07
N GLY A 416 5.23 -14.95 -12.37
CA GLY A 416 3.89 -15.46 -12.10
C GLY A 416 3.44 -15.23 -10.65
N PRO A 417 2.24 -15.73 -10.27
CA PRO A 417 1.60 -15.42 -8.99
C PRO A 417 2.04 -16.32 -7.83
N SER A 418 2.95 -17.26 -8.06
CA SER A 418 3.30 -18.30 -7.08
C SER A 418 4.79 -18.31 -6.76
N PRO A 419 5.19 -18.60 -5.50
CA PRO A 419 6.60 -18.57 -5.07
C PRO A 419 7.43 -19.75 -5.58
N SER A 420 6.82 -20.72 -6.25
CA SER A 420 7.48 -21.97 -6.71
C SER A 420 6.57 -22.75 -7.67
N GLY A 421 7.09 -23.83 -8.23
CA GLY A 421 6.38 -24.74 -9.10
C GLY A 421 6.69 -24.52 -10.58
N GLU A 422 6.09 -25.33 -11.43
CA GLU A 422 6.42 -25.42 -12.86
C GLU A 422 6.36 -24.06 -13.59
N ARG A 423 5.34 -23.24 -13.30
CA ARG A 423 5.19 -21.91 -13.92
C ARG A 423 6.31 -20.96 -13.51
N PHE A 424 6.64 -20.95 -12.23
CA PHE A 424 7.73 -20.17 -11.66
C PHE A 424 9.08 -20.58 -12.25
N ASP A 425 9.38 -21.87 -12.25
CA ASP A 425 10.66 -22.42 -12.74
C ASP A 425 10.83 -22.14 -14.23
N PHE A 426 9.75 -22.30 -15.03
CA PHE A 426 9.73 -21.99 -16.46
C PHE A 426 10.07 -20.51 -16.71
N LEU A 427 9.39 -19.59 -16.00
CA LEU A 427 9.62 -18.15 -16.17
C LEU A 427 11.04 -17.76 -15.76
N TRP A 428 11.53 -18.25 -14.63
CA TRP A 428 12.91 -18.01 -14.20
C TRP A 428 13.92 -18.48 -15.24
N GLN A 429 13.74 -19.68 -15.80
CA GLN A 429 14.60 -20.22 -16.86
C GLN A 429 14.60 -19.30 -18.09
N LYS A 430 13.43 -18.88 -18.56
CA LYS A 430 13.28 -18.02 -19.74
C LYS A 430 13.85 -16.63 -19.51
N MET A 431 13.53 -15.99 -18.40
CA MET A 431 14.01 -14.64 -18.09
C MET A 431 15.53 -14.59 -17.87
N ARG A 432 16.14 -15.66 -17.34
CA ARG A 432 17.60 -15.79 -17.32
C ARG A 432 18.21 -15.87 -18.72
N ALA A 433 17.61 -16.65 -19.62
CA ALA A 433 18.06 -16.76 -21.00
C ALA A 433 17.97 -15.44 -21.77
N LEU A 434 16.97 -14.62 -21.45
CA LEU A 434 16.76 -13.29 -22.03
C LEU A 434 17.58 -12.17 -21.34
N ASN A 435 18.38 -12.49 -20.31
CA ASN A 435 19.11 -11.51 -19.50
C ASN A 435 18.22 -10.37 -18.96
N ALA A 436 17.04 -10.72 -18.45
CA ALA A 436 16.13 -9.74 -17.81
C ALA A 436 16.84 -9.00 -16.67
N ASP A 437 16.48 -7.74 -16.42
CA ASP A 437 17.11 -6.96 -15.36
C ASP A 437 16.61 -7.38 -13.98
N LEU A 438 15.27 -7.41 -13.80
CA LEU A 438 14.59 -7.70 -12.55
C LEU A 438 13.45 -8.70 -12.80
N ILE A 439 13.34 -9.69 -11.94
CA ILE A 439 12.25 -10.68 -11.96
C ILE A 439 11.42 -10.49 -10.70
N ASP A 440 10.12 -10.23 -10.89
CA ASP A 440 9.15 -9.99 -9.82
C ASP A 440 8.57 -11.30 -9.31
N GLU A 441 8.78 -11.59 -8.03
CA GLU A 441 8.31 -12.78 -7.32
C GLU A 441 7.24 -12.40 -6.29
N HIS A 442 6.17 -13.20 -6.19
CA HIS A 442 5.03 -12.96 -5.31
C HIS A 442 4.83 -14.07 -4.28
N TYR A 443 4.50 -13.71 -3.01
CA TYR A 443 4.35 -14.65 -1.89
C TYR A 443 3.16 -14.32 -1.00
N TYR A 444 2.01 -14.94 -1.25
CA TYR A 444 0.84 -14.89 -0.36
C TYR A 444 0.74 -16.25 0.35
N MET A 445 1.46 -16.39 1.47
CA MET A 445 1.70 -17.68 2.12
C MET A 445 1.41 -17.61 3.62
N ALA A 446 1.28 -18.78 4.28
CA ALA A 446 1.10 -18.84 5.72
C ALA A 446 2.33 -18.26 6.48
N PRO A 447 2.17 -17.76 7.73
CA PRO A 447 3.27 -17.23 8.53
C PRO A 447 4.46 -18.17 8.67
N GLN A 448 4.21 -19.48 8.80
CA GLN A 448 5.26 -20.50 8.88
C GLN A 448 6.14 -20.51 7.64
N TRP A 449 5.57 -20.38 6.44
CA TRP A 449 6.34 -20.36 5.19
C TRP A 449 7.36 -19.22 5.18
N PHE A 450 7.01 -18.03 5.66
CA PHE A 450 7.94 -16.89 5.74
C PHE A 450 9.13 -17.19 6.64
N ARG A 451 8.89 -17.82 7.81
CA ARG A 451 9.97 -18.22 8.71
C ARG A 451 10.91 -19.26 8.07
N GLU A 452 10.34 -20.28 7.45
CA GLU A 452 11.08 -21.38 6.80
C GLU A 452 11.86 -20.91 5.55
N ASN A 453 11.39 -19.85 4.88
CA ASN A 453 11.99 -19.33 3.65
C ASN A 453 12.89 -18.11 3.86
N SER A 454 13.29 -17.80 5.10
CA SER A 454 14.27 -16.72 5.37
C SER A 454 15.64 -16.95 4.69
N GLY A 455 15.96 -18.18 4.32
CA GLY A 455 17.15 -18.55 3.54
C GLY A 455 16.96 -18.68 2.04
N ARG A 456 15.77 -18.33 1.49
CA ARG A 456 15.38 -18.54 0.09
C ARG A 456 16.46 -18.13 -0.92
N TYR A 457 17.07 -16.97 -0.71
CA TYR A 457 18.02 -16.37 -1.64
C TYR A 457 19.49 -16.70 -1.39
N ASP A 458 19.80 -17.48 -0.35
CA ASP A 458 21.19 -17.78 0.03
C ASP A 458 21.95 -18.50 -1.10
N ASN A 459 21.25 -19.32 -1.90
CA ASN A 459 21.80 -20.10 -2.99
C ASN A 459 21.46 -19.58 -4.40
N TYR A 460 20.80 -18.41 -4.52
CA TYR A 460 20.54 -17.82 -5.83
C TYR A 460 21.85 -17.40 -6.50
N PRO A 461 21.99 -17.56 -7.83
CA PRO A 461 23.13 -17.05 -8.57
C PRO A 461 23.32 -15.55 -8.35
N ARG A 462 24.56 -15.14 -8.06
CA ARG A 462 24.89 -13.71 -7.82
C ARG A 462 25.03 -12.91 -9.12
N THR A 463 25.10 -13.60 -10.26
CA THR A 463 25.14 -13.01 -11.62
C THR A 463 23.81 -13.21 -12.33
N GLY A 464 23.53 -12.38 -13.35
CA GLY A 464 22.28 -12.41 -14.11
C GLY A 464 21.16 -11.61 -13.45
N PRO A 465 19.88 -11.92 -13.78
CA PRO A 465 18.72 -11.17 -13.31
C PRO A 465 18.65 -11.07 -11.80
N LYS A 466 18.18 -9.91 -11.32
CA LYS A 466 17.99 -9.64 -9.91
C LYS A 466 16.54 -9.88 -9.49
N VAL A 467 16.31 -10.04 -8.20
CA VAL A 467 15.00 -10.30 -7.63
C VAL A 467 14.34 -9.00 -7.20
N PHE A 468 13.09 -8.88 -7.54
CA PHE A 468 12.11 -8.01 -6.92
C PHE A 468 11.11 -8.90 -6.17
N ALA A 469 11.06 -8.86 -4.84
CA ALA A 469 10.01 -9.45 -4.03
C ALA A 469 8.82 -8.47 -4.01
N GLY A 470 8.07 -8.42 -5.12
CA GLY A 470 7.21 -7.28 -5.44
C GLY A 470 5.86 -7.29 -4.75
N GLU A 471 5.34 -8.47 -4.40
CA GLU A 471 4.11 -8.60 -3.63
C GLU A 471 4.25 -9.70 -2.59
N TYR A 472 4.09 -9.37 -1.32
CA TYR A 472 3.99 -10.38 -0.28
C TYR A 472 3.18 -9.92 0.92
N ALA A 473 2.48 -10.86 1.54
CA ALA A 473 1.86 -10.73 2.85
C ALA A 473 1.66 -12.12 3.46
N ALA A 474 1.96 -12.25 4.74
CA ALA A 474 1.62 -13.46 5.49
C ALA A 474 0.10 -13.57 5.67
N GLN A 475 -0.45 -14.71 5.26
CA GLN A 475 -1.89 -15.00 5.29
C GLN A 475 -2.21 -15.81 6.54
N SER A 476 -2.89 -15.21 7.52
CA SER A 476 -3.18 -15.86 8.81
C SER A 476 -4.12 -17.06 8.70
N VAL A 477 -4.91 -17.13 7.65
CA VAL A 477 -5.85 -18.23 7.37
C VAL A 477 -5.51 -18.91 6.04
N GLY A 478 -5.39 -18.14 4.96
CA GLY A 478 -5.09 -18.64 3.62
C GLY A 478 -5.29 -17.59 2.55
N ILE A 479 -4.78 -17.82 1.34
CA ILE A 479 -4.86 -16.88 0.22
C ILE A 479 -6.30 -16.44 0.01
N ALA A 480 -6.51 -15.14 -0.09
CA ALA A 480 -7.79 -14.49 -0.35
C ALA A 480 -8.89 -14.74 0.71
N SER A 481 -8.58 -15.33 1.86
CA SER A 481 -9.56 -15.47 2.93
C SER A 481 -9.99 -14.11 3.48
N ALA A 482 -11.32 -13.92 3.67
CA ALA A 482 -11.87 -12.74 4.33
C ALA A 482 -11.51 -12.67 5.83
N ASP A 483 -11.06 -13.79 6.41
CA ASP A 483 -10.71 -13.90 7.83
C ASP A 483 -9.23 -13.65 8.10
N ASN A 484 -8.45 -13.32 7.08
CA ASN A 484 -7.06 -12.92 7.27
C ASN A 484 -6.95 -11.66 8.14
N ARG A 485 -5.90 -11.61 8.97
CA ARG A 485 -5.67 -10.53 9.93
C ARG A 485 -4.24 -10.00 9.84
N ASN A 486 -4.09 -8.70 10.11
CA ASN A 486 -2.80 -8.05 10.30
C ASN A 486 -2.34 -8.23 11.76
N ASN A 487 -2.16 -9.46 12.19
CA ASN A 487 -1.76 -9.78 13.57
C ASN A 487 -0.24 -9.85 13.71
N TRP A 488 0.22 -9.92 14.98
CA TRP A 488 1.64 -9.96 15.28
C TRP A 488 2.34 -11.22 14.74
N GLU A 489 1.65 -12.37 14.67
CA GLU A 489 2.24 -13.59 14.10
C GLU A 489 2.65 -13.39 12.63
N CYS A 490 1.77 -12.78 11.83
CA CYS A 490 2.06 -12.46 10.44
C CYS A 490 3.24 -11.50 10.34
N ALA A 491 3.18 -10.38 11.05
CA ALA A 491 4.22 -9.36 11.02
C ALA A 491 5.59 -9.85 11.49
N LEU A 492 5.63 -10.65 12.57
CA LEU A 492 6.86 -11.22 13.09
C LEU A 492 7.49 -12.24 12.13
N SER A 493 6.64 -13.03 11.45
CA SER A 493 7.08 -14.00 10.45
C SER A 493 7.65 -13.31 9.19
N GLU A 494 7.02 -12.23 8.77
CA GLU A 494 7.57 -11.36 7.71
C GLU A 494 8.89 -10.72 8.14
N ALA A 495 9.01 -10.27 9.39
CA ALA A 495 10.28 -9.74 9.90
C ALA A 495 11.41 -10.77 9.80
N ALA A 496 11.15 -12.04 10.14
CA ALA A 496 12.10 -13.13 9.97
C ALA A 496 12.53 -13.32 8.50
N PHE A 497 11.57 -13.30 7.57
CA PHE A 497 11.83 -13.40 6.12
C PHE A 497 12.67 -12.23 5.59
N ILE A 498 12.32 -11.00 5.98
CA ILE A 498 12.98 -9.79 5.51
C ILE A 498 14.46 -9.73 5.93
N THR A 499 14.85 -10.36 7.06
CA THR A 499 16.28 -10.52 7.39
C THR A 499 17.03 -11.28 6.28
N GLY A 500 16.36 -12.23 5.60
CA GLY A 500 16.88 -12.96 4.45
C GLY A 500 17.01 -12.09 3.20
N LEU A 501 16.05 -11.20 2.95
CA LEU A 501 16.10 -10.24 1.84
C LEU A 501 17.31 -9.31 2.00
N GLU A 502 17.50 -8.73 3.19
CA GLU A 502 18.61 -7.81 3.46
C GLU A 502 19.98 -8.51 3.42
N ARG A 503 20.10 -9.74 3.95
CA ARG A 503 21.33 -10.54 3.84
C ARG A 503 21.72 -10.83 2.38
N ASN A 504 20.74 -10.89 1.49
CA ASN A 504 20.90 -11.19 0.07
C ASN A 504 20.67 -9.96 -0.83
N SER A 505 20.95 -8.75 -0.34
CA SER A 505 20.74 -7.50 -1.08
C SER A 505 21.59 -7.34 -2.35
N ASP A 506 22.53 -8.23 -2.60
CA ASP A 506 23.24 -8.36 -3.87
C ASP A 506 22.43 -9.12 -4.95
N VAL A 507 21.44 -9.89 -4.55
CA VAL A 507 20.46 -10.59 -5.41
C VAL A 507 19.12 -9.90 -5.36
N VAL A 508 18.58 -9.68 -4.14
CA VAL A 508 17.29 -8.98 -3.94
C VAL A 508 17.53 -7.48 -3.97
N ARG A 509 17.02 -6.82 -5.00
CA ARG A 509 17.22 -5.37 -5.20
C ARG A 509 16.04 -4.54 -4.73
N MET A 510 14.86 -5.16 -4.65
CA MET A 510 13.60 -4.50 -4.34
C MET A 510 12.68 -5.45 -3.57
N SER A 511 11.88 -4.89 -2.67
CA SER A 511 10.81 -5.60 -1.97
C SER A 511 9.68 -4.66 -1.54
N SER A 512 8.43 -5.11 -1.60
CA SER A 512 7.26 -4.37 -1.15
C SER A 512 6.15 -5.28 -0.63
N TYR A 513 5.52 -4.86 0.46
CA TYR A 513 4.32 -5.51 1.02
C TYR A 513 3.09 -5.15 0.19
N ALA A 514 2.16 -6.08 0.03
CA ALA A 514 0.93 -5.90 -0.73
C ALA A 514 -0.30 -6.55 -0.05
N PRO A 515 -1.49 -5.91 -0.12
CA PRO A 515 -1.80 -4.54 -0.56
C PRO A 515 -1.44 -3.46 0.48
N LEU A 516 -1.36 -2.20 -0.01
CA LEU A 516 -0.97 -1.05 0.82
C LEU A 516 -2.10 -0.56 1.72
N PHE A 517 -3.30 -0.36 1.16
CA PHE A 517 -4.42 0.30 1.81
C PHE A 517 -5.68 -0.55 1.87
N GLY A 518 -6.44 -0.41 2.98
CA GLY A 518 -7.79 -0.94 3.10
C GLY A 518 -8.71 0.00 3.88
N HIS A 519 -9.89 0.30 3.32
CA HIS A 519 -10.94 1.01 4.04
C HIS A 519 -11.64 0.04 5.00
N VAL A 520 -11.81 0.40 6.27
CA VAL A 520 -12.35 -0.51 7.31
C VAL A 520 -13.76 -1.05 7.03
N ASP A 521 -14.58 -0.28 6.29
CA ASP A 521 -15.95 -0.65 5.94
C ASP A 521 -16.12 -1.08 4.46
N ALA A 522 -15.01 -1.14 3.70
CA ALA A 522 -15.11 -1.30 2.26
C ALA A 522 -13.82 -1.89 1.66
N TRP A 523 -13.69 -3.21 1.69
CA TRP A 523 -12.50 -3.90 1.18
C TRP A 523 -12.87 -5.17 0.40
N GLN A 524 -12.04 -5.52 -0.56
CA GLN A 524 -12.09 -6.76 -1.34
C GLN A 524 -11.04 -7.76 -0.86
N TRP A 525 -9.91 -7.27 -0.37
CA TRP A 525 -8.76 -8.06 0.02
C TRP A 525 -8.24 -7.68 1.41
N THR A 526 -7.80 -8.67 2.17
CA THR A 526 -7.13 -8.54 3.46
C THR A 526 -6.06 -9.63 3.58
N PRO A 527 -4.91 -9.40 4.26
CA PRO A 527 -4.56 -8.25 5.09
C PRO A 527 -4.05 -7.04 4.28
N ASN A 528 -4.01 -5.85 4.89
CA ASN A 528 -3.50 -4.62 4.28
C ASN A 528 -2.49 -3.94 5.21
N MET A 529 -1.50 -3.22 4.68
CA MET A 529 -0.46 -2.60 5.50
C MET A 529 -0.98 -1.42 6.34
N ILE A 530 -1.87 -0.61 5.77
CA ILE A 530 -2.47 0.56 6.40
C ILE A 530 -3.99 0.47 6.24
N TRP A 531 -4.71 0.62 7.34
CA TRP A 531 -6.16 0.72 7.33
C TRP A 531 -6.63 2.14 7.63
N PHE A 532 -7.77 2.52 7.05
CA PHE A 532 -8.33 3.86 7.21
C PHE A 532 -9.86 3.87 7.18
N ASP A 533 -10.46 4.90 7.79
CA ASP A 533 -11.84 5.32 7.59
C ASP A 533 -11.88 6.65 6.82
N ASN A 534 -13.02 7.29 6.77
CA ASN A 534 -13.18 8.54 6.04
C ASN A 534 -12.38 9.74 6.61
N LEU A 535 -11.78 9.62 7.81
CA LEU A 535 -11.00 10.69 8.45
C LEU A 535 -9.71 10.24 9.11
N ARG A 536 -9.62 8.98 9.55
CA ARG A 536 -8.50 8.46 10.37
C ARG A 536 -7.79 7.33 9.63
N SER A 537 -6.52 7.10 9.99
CA SER A 537 -5.72 5.99 9.48
C SER A 537 -4.81 5.43 10.56
N TYR A 538 -4.38 4.18 10.38
CA TYR A 538 -3.39 3.56 11.25
C TYR A 538 -2.51 2.57 10.50
N GLY A 539 -1.25 2.47 10.95
CA GLY A 539 -0.33 1.41 10.53
C GLY A 539 -0.56 0.13 11.34
N THR A 540 -0.57 -1.00 10.65
CA THR A 540 -0.67 -2.32 11.26
C THR A 540 0.66 -2.76 11.89
N PRO A 541 0.75 -3.87 12.65
CA PRO A 541 2.03 -4.46 13.03
C PRO A 541 2.96 -4.70 11.83
N ASN A 542 2.40 -5.12 10.67
CA ASN A 542 3.14 -5.29 9.42
C ASN A 542 3.75 -3.95 8.93
N TYR A 543 3.00 -2.84 9.01
CA TYR A 543 3.52 -1.50 8.70
C TYR A 543 4.77 -1.16 9.53
N TYR A 544 4.72 -1.41 10.84
CA TYR A 544 5.86 -1.11 11.71
C TYR A 544 7.07 -1.99 11.41
N VAL A 545 6.86 -3.27 11.08
CA VAL A 545 7.96 -4.15 10.63
C VAL A 545 8.60 -3.61 9.36
N GLN A 546 7.81 -3.33 8.31
CA GLN A 546 8.32 -2.77 7.05
C GLN A 546 9.04 -1.44 7.26
N LYS A 547 8.46 -0.54 8.06
CA LYS A 547 9.06 0.76 8.42
C LYS A 547 10.39 0.60 9.14
N MET A 548 10.48 -0.27 10.14
CA MET A 548 11.71 -0.50 10.90
C MET A 548 12.85 -1.02 10.01
N PHE A 549 12.57 -1.89 9.04
CA PHE A 549 13.56 -2.30 8.05
C PHE A 549 13.97 -1.15 7.12
N SER A 550 13.00 -0.43 6.57
CA SER A 550 13.26 0.63 5.60
C SER A 550 14.06 1.81 6.17
N VAL A 551 13.68 2.31 7.35
CA VAL A 551 14.38 3.45 7.98
C VAL A 551 15.74 3.08 8.58
N ASN A 552 16.03 1.78 8.73
CA ASN A 552 17.28 1.24 9.28
C ASN A 552 18.04 0.39 8.24
N LYS A 553 17.93 0.70 6.96
CA LYS A 553 18.50 -0.12 5.88
C LYS A 553 20.04 -0.21 5.89
N GLY A 554 20.73 0.87 6.21
CA GLY A 554 22.20 0.97 6.03
C GLY A 554 22.60 1.12 4.56
N THR A 555 23.92 1.18 4.31
CA THR A 555 24.49 1.36 2.95
C THR A 555 25.26 0.13 2.46
N ARG A 556 25.82 -0.65 3.39
CA ARG A 556 26.61 -1.86 3.10
C ARG A 556 26.12 -3.02 3.94
N ARG A 557 25.97 -4.18 3.34
CA ARG A 557 25.67 -5.44 4.03
C ARG A 557 26.86 -5.85 4.92
N LEU A 558 26.55 -6.30 6.14
CA LEU A 558 27.51 -6.99 7.01
C LEU A 558 27.13 -8.47 7.12
N ALA A 559 28.10 -9.35 7.01
CA ALA A 559 27.87 -10.75 7.26
C ALA A 559 27.62 -10.99 8.76
N ILE A 560 26.60 -11.78 9.06
CA ILE A 560 26.27 -12.23 10.42
C ILE A 560 26.42 -13.74 10.51
N LEU A 561 27.03 -14.19 11.59
CA LEU A 561 27.05 -15.58 12.01
C LEU A 561 26.24 -15.73 13.30
N ILE A 562 25.34 -16.69 13.35
CA ILE A 562 24.61 -17.11 14.54
C ILE A 562 25.20 -18.45 14.98
N ASP A 563 25.80 -18.52 16.18
CA ASP A 563 26.54 -19.69 16.69
C ASP A 563 27.55 -20.22 15.66
N ASP A 564 28.35 -19.28 15.13
CA ASP A 564 29.36 -19.51 14.09
C ASP A 564 28.84 -20.07 12.75
N SER A 565 27.51 -20.06 12.54
CA SER A 565 26.83 -20.49 11.32
C SER A 565 26.23 -19.30 10.56
N PRO A 566 26.34 -19.22 9.22
CA PRO A 566 25.66 -18.20 8.42
C PRO A 566 24.17 -18.45 8.24
N LYS A 567 23.65 -19.59 8.71
CA LYS A 567 22.25 -19.98 8.56
C LYS A 567 21.35 -19.21 9.53
N ASN A 568 20.22 -18.72 9.03
CA ASN A 568 19.16 -18.09 9.83
C ASN A 568 18.10 -19.10 10.27
N GLY A 569 17.33 -18.72 11.28
CA GLY A 569 16.15 -19.46 11.73
C GLY A 569 16.43 -20.66 12.64
N GLN A 570 17.68 -20.85 13.08
CA GLN A 570 17.98 -21.88 14.06
C GLN A 570 17.46 -21.47 15.43
N SER A 571 16.62 -22.32 16.02
CA SER A 571 16.01 -22.07 17.34
C SER A 571 15.30 -20.71 17.40
N ASP A 572 14.48 -20.42 16.38
CA ASP A 572 13.65 -19.22 16.31
C ASP A 572 14.39 -17.88 16.25
N LEU A 573 15.70 -17.87 16.00
CA LEU A 573 16.53 -16.67 15.94
C LEU A 573 16.91 -16.35 14.48
N TYR A 574 16.60 -15.11 14.06
CA TYR A 574 16.93 -14.58 12.73
C TYR A 574 17.65 -13.24 12.87
N ALA A 575 18.65 -12.99 12.02
CA ALA A 575 19.35 -11.73 12.07
C ALA A 575 19.86 -11.29 10.70
N SER A 576 19.96 -9.97 10.51
CA SER A 576 20.69 -9.32 9.43
C SER A 576 21.48 -8.14 9.95
N GLY A 577 22.54 -7.77 9.24
CA GLY A 577 23.43 -6.68 9.62
C GLY A 577 23.79 -5.78 8.47
N SER A 578 23.92 -4.49 8.76
CA SER A 578 24.37 -3.49 7.80
C SER A 578 25.25 -2.43 8.48
N LEU A 579 26.07 -1.78 7.68
CA LEU A 579 26.80 -0.57 8.02
C LEU A 579 26.14 0.61 7.32
N ASP A 580 25.82 1.65 8.06
CA ASP A 580 25.46 2.94 7.50
C ASP A 580 26.73 3.81 7.43
N GLU A 581 27.33 3.87 6.24
CA GLU A 581 28.58 4.63 6.04
C GLU A 581 28.37 6.14 6.21
N SER A 582 27.13 6.63 6.05
CA SER A 582 26.82 8.06 6.19
C SER A 582 26.79 8.52 7.66
N THR A 583 26.36 7.64 8.56
CA THR A 583 26.28 7.91 10.01
C THR A 583 27.41 7.26 10.79
N GLY A 584 28.13 6.31 10.19
CA GLY A 584 29.16 5.52 10.85
C GLY A 584 28.56 4.55 11.89
N GLU A 585 27.38 3.99 11.63
CA GLU A 585 26.69 3.09 12.56
C GLU A 585 26.62 1.66 12.03
N VAL A 586 26.88 0.70 12.90
CA VAL A 586 26.52 -0.71 12.70
C VAL A 586 25.05 -0.87 13.07
N ILE A 587 24.26 -1.46 12.19
CA ILE A 587 22.86 -1.73 12.38
C ILE A 587 22.65 -3.24 12.39
N ILE A 588 22.09 -3.76 13.48
CA ILE A 588 21.78 -5.18 13.63
C ILE A 588 20.29 -5.33 13.83
N LYS A 589 19.65 -6.16 13.01
CA LYS A 589 18.23 -6.51 13.10
C LYS A 589 18.12 -7.94 13.58
N ILE A 590 17.38 -8.14 14.67
CA ILE A 590 17.25 -9.43 15.34
C ILE A 590 15.78 -9.74 15.53
N VAL A 591 15.36 -10.93 15.10
CA VAL A 591 13.98 -11.42 15.26
C VAL A 591 14.02 -12.69 16.10
N ASN A 592 13.28 -12.69 17.20
CA ASN A 592 13.00 -13.87 18.02
C ASN A 592 11.53 -14.27 17.82
N THR A 593 11.30 -15.37 17.13
CA THR A 593 9.93 -15.91 16.92
C THR A 593 9.49 -16.85 18.04
N GLY A 594 10.42 -17.22 18.94
CA GLY A 594 10.19 -18.10 20.08
C GLY A 594 9.46 -17.42 21.25
N SER A 595 8.92 -18.22 22.15
CA SER A 595 8.17 -17.77 23.34
C SER A 595 9.04 -17.49 24.56
N ALA A 596 10.36 -17.69 24.48
CA ALA A 596 11.31 -17.43 25.55
C ALA A 596 12.23 -16.26 25.19
N SER A 597 12.67 -15.50 26.21
CA SER A 597 13.77 -14.54 26.04
C SER A 597 15.08 -15.29 25.77
N MET A 598 15.99 -14.63 25.06
CA MET A 598 17.31 -15.18 24.72
C MET A 598 18.39 -14.20 25.12
N GLU A 599 19.37 -14.66 25.92
CA GLU A 599 20.61 -13.92 26.10
C GLU A 599 21.53 -14.19 24.92
N VAL A 600 21.98 -13.14 24.25
CA VAL A 600 22.90 -13.23 23.11
C VAL A 600 24.19 -12.47 23.42
N GLU A 601 25.32 -13.08 23.11
CA GLU A 601 26.61 -12.41 23.06
C GLU A 601 26.83 -11.87 21.66
N ILE A 602 26.93 -10.54 21.52
CA ILE A 602 27.13 -9.87 20.24
C ILE A 602 28.62 -9.47 20.16
N THR A 603 29.30 -9.98 19.11
CA THR A 603 30.67 -9.62 18.77
C THR A 603 30.68 -8.79 17.48
N LEU A 604 31.21 -7.57 17.56
CA LEU A 604 31.46 -6.70 16.40
C LEU A 604 32.91 -6.96 15.91
N ALA A 605 33.08 -8.03 15.12
CA ALA A 605 34.40 -8.50 14.70
C ALA A 605 35.09 -7.45 13.80
N GLY A 606 36.31 -7.09 14.20
CA GLY A 606 37.15 -6.09 13.51
C GLY A 606 36.68 -4.65 13.63
N ALA A 607 35.63 -4.36 14.41
CA ALA A 607 35.19 -3.00 14.64
C ALA A 607 36.24 -2.19 15.38
N LYS A 608 36.43 -0.92 14.99
CA LYS A 608 37.33 0.03 15.65
C LYS A 608 36.49 1.12 16.31
N ASN A 609 36.90 1.53 17.52
CA ASN A 609 36.33 2.69 18.21
C ASN A 609 34.80 2.62 18.42
N VAL A 610 34.30 1.49 18.90
CA VAL A 610 32.88 1.32 19.23
C VAL A 610 32.47 2.25 20.37
N ARG A 611 31.41 3.05 20.21
CA ARG A 611 30.90 3.90 21.29
C ARG A 611 30.17 3.07 22.34
N GLN A 612 30.23 3.51 23.60
CA GLN A 612 29.59 2.81 24.71
C GLN A 612 28.08 2.96 24.79
N SER A 613 27.47 3.76 23.92
CA SER A 613 26.02 3.93 23.86
C SER A 613 25.52 3.90 22.44
N GLY A 614 24.42 3.21 22.25
CA GLY A 614 23.66 3.11 21.00
C GLY A 614 22.17 3.26 21.27
N LYS A 615 21.39 2.84 20.30
CA LYS A 615 19.91 2.82 20.36
C LYS A 615 19.39 1.43 20.06
N ALA A 616 18.32 1.05 20.73
CA ALA A 616 17.54 -0.15 20.44
C ALA A 616 16.08 0.25 20.19
N SER A 617 15.54 -0.15 19.03
CA SER A 617 14.12 -0.05 18.72
C SER A 617 13.51 -1.43 18.83
N VAL A 618 12.51 -1.61 19.67
CA VAL A 618 11.92 -2.92 19.98
C VAL A 618 10.42 -2.91 19.67
N LEU A 619 9.99 -3.86 18.86
CA LEU A 619 8.60 -4.17 18.59
C LEU A 619 8.29 -5.54 19.19
N GLN A 620 7.39 -5.61 20.18
CA GLN A 620 7.18 -6.82 20.94
C GLN A 620 5.81 -6.89 21.61
N THR A 621 5.20 -8.06 21.58
CA THR A 621 4.10 -8.50 22.46
C THR A 621 4.12 -10.01 22.58
N GLU A 622 3.62 -10.53 23.71
CA GLU A 622 3.52 -11.99 23.91
C GLU A 622 2.31 -12.59 23.17
N ASP A 623 1.28 -11.80 22.92
CA ASP A 623 0.10 -12.25 22.19
C ASP A 623 0.27 -12.09 20.67
N LEU A 624 0.45 -13.22 20.00
CA LEU A 624 0.58 -13.30 18.53
C LEU A 624 -0.66 -12.83 17.76
N LYS A 625 -1.82 -12.72 18.42
CA LYS A 625 -3.08 -12.23 17.82
C LYS A 625 -3.23 -10.71 17.93
N THR A 626 -2.29 -10.02 18.57
CA THR A 626 -2.35 -8.56 18.72
C THR A 626 -2.43 -7.86 17.37
N GLU A 627 -3.40 -6.97 17.22
CA GLU A 627 -3.63 -6.10 16.07
C GLU A 627 -3.74 -4.64 16.54
N ASN A 628 -3.40 -3.70 15.63
CA ASN A 628 -3.74 -2.30 15.79
C ASN A 628 -5.14 -2.03 15.20
N SER A 629 -5.75 -0.92 15.59
CA SER A 629 -7.06 -0.50 15.09
C SER A 629 -7.19 1.03 15.08
N LEU A 630 -8.27 1.56 14.51
CA LEU A 630 -8.56 3.01 14.54
C LEU A 630 -8.65 3.57 15.96
N ASP A 631 -9.14 2.78 16.91
CA ASP A 631 -9.27 3.20 18.32
C ASP A 631 -7.97 2.97 19.12
N HIS A 632 -7.13 2.06 18.67
CA HIS A 632 -5.85 1.73 19.29
C HIS A 632 -4.73 1.66 18.21
N PRO A 633 -4.39 2.79 17.54
CA PRO A 633 -3.51 2.81 16.37
C PRO A 633 -2.06 2.44 16.67
N THR A 634 -1.66 2.49 17.93
CA THR A 634 -0.30 2.20 18.42
C THR A 634 -0.28 1.13 19.51
N ARG A 635 -1.30 0.25 19.58
CA ARG A 635 -1.32 -0.87 20.55
C ARG A 635 -0.02 -1.69 20.47
N LEU A 636 0.46 -1.92 19.27
CA LEU A 636 1.77 -2.49 19.00
C LEU A 636 2.53 -1.51 18.08
N ALA A 637 3.52 -0.84 18.66
CA ALA A 637 4.39 0.13 17.99
C ALA A 637 5.81 0.02 18.56
N PRO A 638 6.85 0.39 17.80
CA PRO A 638 8.23 0.33 18.26
C PRO A 638 8.47 1.21 19.49
N VAL A 639 9.22 0.67 20.45
CA VAL A 639 9.68 1.39 21.65
C VAL A 639 11.17 1.61 21.54
N GLU A 640 11.60 2.86 21.63
CA GLU A 640 13.01 3.25 21.64
C GLU A 640 13.60 3.11 23.04
N LYS A 641 14.82 2.54 23.12
CA LYS A 641 15.57 2.36 24.36
C LYS A 641 17.05 2.74 24.14
N GLN A 642 17.72 3.21 25.19
CA GLN A 642 19.17 3.33 25.16
C GLN A 642 19.80 1.94 25.20
N LEU A 643 20.83 1.75 24.38
CA LEU A 643 21.63 0.55 24.34
C LEU A 643 22.98 0.83 24.99
N GLN A 644 23.35 0.05 26.02
CA GLN A 644 24.69 0.08 26.59
C GLN A 644 25.59 -0.92 25.84
N VAL A 645 26.75 -0.49 25.42
CA VAL A 645 27.69 -1.27 24.64
C VAL A 645 29.06 -1.23 25.38
N SER A 646 29.55 -2.37 25.78
CA SER A 646 30.81 -2.46 26.56
C SER A 646 32.08 -2.54 25.70
N GLY A 647 31.98 -2.32 24.41
CA GLY A 647 33.06 -2.43 23.42
C GLY A 647 32.64 -3.31 22.24
N ASN A 648 33.60 -4.04 21.68
CA ASN A 648 33.32 -4.93 20.55
C ASN A 648 32.48 -6.16 20.94
N ASP A 649 32.52 -6.54 22.21
CA ASP A 649 31.77 -7.67 22.76
C ASP A 649 30.85 -7.17 23.87
N PHE A 650 29.55 -7.51 23.75
CA PHE A 650 28.53 -7.16 24.75
C PHE A 650 27.36 -8.13 24.70
N SER A 651 26.69 -8.28 25.84
CA SER A 651 25.47 -9.10 25.94
C SER A 651 24.23 -8.26 25.71
N TYR A 652 23.21 -8.87 25.11
CA TYR A 652 21.90 -8.27 24.90
C TYR A 652 20.79 -9.31 25.15
N SER A 653 19.79 -8.93 25.95
CA SER A 653 18.62 -9.77 26.19
C SER A 653 17.56 -9.49 25.15
N ILE A 654 17.27 -10.47 24.28
CA ILE A 654 16.23 -10.41 23.27
C ILE A 654 14.94 -10.90 23.86
N LEU A 655 13.90 -10.08 23.81
CA LEU A 655 12.57 -10.42 24.34
C LEU A 655 11.91 -11.55 23.53
N PRO A 656 10.97 -12.31 24.12
CA PRO A 656 10.20 -13.30 23.39
C PRO A 656 9.32 -12.61 22.33
N ARG A 657 9.11 -13.27 21.20
CA ARG A 657 8.22 -12.81 20.12
C ARG A 657 8.46 -11.34 19.78
N SER A 658 9.72 -11.01 19.46
CA SER A 658 10.15 -9.63 19.24
C SER A 658 10.93 -9.42 17.95
N PHE A 659 10.83 -8.20 17.45
CA PHE A 659 11.73 -7.65 16.43
C PHE A 659 12.49 -6.47 17.01
N THR A 660 13.82 -6.56 17.01
CA THR A 660 14.73 -5.57 17.60
C THR A 660 15.70 -5.04 16.55
N VAL A 661 15.86 -3.73 16.51
CA VAL A 661 16.90 -3.06 15.72
C VAL A 661 17.88 -2.39 16.68
N LEU A 662 19.16 -2.75 16.59
CA LEU A 662 20.24 -2.13 17.34
C LEU A 662 21.03 -1.22 16.40
N ARG A 663 21.25 0.04 16.80
CA ARG A 663 22.14 0.99 16.12
C ARG A 663 23.30 1.33 17.03
N ILE A 664 24.50 1.02 16.58
CA ILE A 664 25.75 1.11 17.37
C ILE A 664 26.71 2.03 16.63
N PRO A 665 26.93 3.26 17.13
CA PRO A 665 27.86 4.19 16.50
C PRO A 665 29.32 3.71 16.63
N LEU A 666 30.08 3.85 15.55
CA LEU A 666 31.52 3.77 15.49
C LEU A 666 32.08 5.20 15.58
N ARG A 667 33.28 5.37 16.18
CA ARG A 667 33.95 6.67 16.27
C ARG A 667 34.60 7.06 14.95
#